data_addf34ed4f87f86d9cd5d3b8c7c08d7e
#
_entry.id   addf34ed4f87f86d9cd5d3b8c7c08d7e
#
_cell.length_a   1.000
_cell.length_b   1.000
_cell.length_c   1.000
_cell.angle_alpha   90.00
_cell.angle_beta   90.00
_cell.angle_gamma   90.00
#
_symmetry.space_group_name_H-M   'P 1'
#
loop_
_entity.id
_entity.type
_entity.pdbx_description
1 polymer ?
#
loop_
_entity_poly.entity_id
_entity_poly.type
_entity_poly.pdbx_seq_one_letter_code
_entity_poly.pdbx_strand_id
1 'polypeptide(L)'
;MADDVSVHRRVLHGAGRWLHRWQNWIAGVLLVFGALAACRLWPHPPLRDWKPSSVAVVDAQGRLLRLTLAKDDRYRLWVPLDRMSPQLVEAVMLHEDRWFWWHPGFNPYGLARGAWITYVRGGNPQGGSTLTMQLARSLWRLNTRTPAGKLEQVARAVQLELFYSKRQILEAYLNDAPYGRNVEGAGTASVVYFDRMPDALTLPEALALAVIPQDPARRVRGGQDEINRALAASRNRLYARWLTKHPGDASFKPLFALPLAMRPLSALPFDAPHAVGQALAARNAWRTTSSAAANDSDADARLVTTLDLDLQHTLERQIARYVARNDTRGVRNAAAILVDTRDMGVKALVGSANFFDRAIDGQVNGTLARRSPGSTLKPFIYALGFDQGVLHPQTVLRDVPTAFGPYAPENFDGHFLGPITATDALNRSRNVPAVWVASQLKSPDLYQFLQEAGVRRLASAQHYGLALVLGGGEVTMQDLAALYAMLANRGEFRPLRLRADEPALRGKRLLSAEASYMTMDMLRQHLRPDETSGAQPSSVPVYWKTGTSWSFRDAWTAGVFGPYVLVVWVGNFDNSTNTAFVGVDAAAPLFFQVVDALNAERTLVEPPRAVPPKLKRVRICLASGDLPNEWCPQQGWAWFIPGTSPIRVSTVHRPVVIDDATGKAACPPYDGKRTHTEIFEFWPSDLQQVFAQAGIPRRRPPQNADCRDAGQVEGDPPRITSPLRGSTYAMRVKRTEETRIAFNATADASAHALYWFVNDAFVGRGAPGDALFWQPRTAGSYTVRVVDDHGRSDQRPLAVGLEQ
;
A
#
# COMPACT_ATOMS: atom_id res chain seq x y z
N MET A 1 96.81 35.32 -26.95
CA MET A 1 95.85 35.43 -25.81
C MET A 1 94.57 36.30 -26.14
N ALA A 2 94.29 36.67 -27.36
CA ALA A 2 93.10 37.52 -27.71
C ALA A 2 92.03 36.74 -28.45
N ASP A 3 92.28 35.58 -28.98
CA ASP A 3 91.28 34.80 -29.74
C ASP A 3 90.36 33.87 -28.93
N ASP A 4 90.74 33.49 -27.70
CA ASP A 4 90.02 32.55 -26.87
C ASP A 4 88.85 33.18 -26.12
N VAL A 5 88.77 34.48 -25.91
CA VAL A 5 87.70 35.24 -25.26
C VAL A 5 86.53 35.48 -26.20
N SER A 6 86.71 35.45 -27.52
CA SER A 6 85.67 35.69 -28.54
C SER A 6 84.81 34.44 -28.77
N VAL A 7 85.38 33.25 -28.63
CA VAL A 7 84.64 31.99 -28.81
C VAL A 7 83.79 31.71 -27.58
N HIS A 8 84.24 31.96 -26.35
CA HIS A 8 83.47 31.80 -25.11
C HIS A 8 82.27 32.70 -25.03
N ARG A 9 82.35 33.97 -25.48
CA ARG A 9 81.23 34.90 -25.54
C ARG A 9 80.16 34.47 -26.58
N ARG A 10 80.52 33.93 -27.74
CA ARG A 10 79.54 33.40 -28.73
C ARG A 10 78.82 32.16 -28.26
N VAL A 11 79.47 31.24 -27.51
CA VAL A 11 78.83 30.06 -26.94
C VAL A 11 77.89 30.43 -25.82
N LEU A 12 78.20 31.36 -24.92
CA LEU A 12 77.32 31.82 -23.86
C LEU A 12 76.09 32.62 -24.40
N HIS A 13 76.22 33.41 -25.46
CA HIS A 13 75.13 34.09 -26.14
C HIS A 13 74.24 33.14 -26.96
N GLY A 14 74.76 31.99 -27.45
CA GLY A 14 74.00 30.92 -28.07
C GLY A 14 73.16 30.12 -27.06
N ALA A 15 73.77 29.72 -25.93
CA ALA A 15 73.13 29.03 -24.83
C ALA A 15 72.00 29.87 -24.18
N GLY A 16 72.25 31.20 -23.98
CA GLY A 16 71.19 32.08 -23.45
C GLY A 16 69.95 32.19 -24.34
N ARG A 17 70.15 32.35 -25.70
CA ARG A 17 69.06 32.37 -26.65
C ARG A 17 68.32 31.04 -26.77
N TRP A 18 68.95 29.91 -26.58
CA TRP A 18 68.37 28.59 -26.58
C TRP A 18 67.55 28.39 -25.31
N LEU A 19 68.05 28.77 -24.11
CA LEU A 19 67.33 28.77 -22.83
C LEU A 19 66.08 29.68 -22.85
N HIS A 20 66.17 30.88 -23.40
CA HIS A 20 65.02 31.79 -23.56
C HIS A 20 63.96 31.26 -24.54
N ARG A 21 64.35 30.56 -25.60
CA ARG A 21 63.38 29.87 -26.47
C ARG A 21 62.61 28.74 -25.72
N TRP A 22 63.32 27.98 -24.93
CA TRP A 22 62.69 26.92 -24.11
C TRP A 22 61.78 27.52 -23.05
N GLN A 23 62.16 28.56 -22.36
CA GLN A 23 61.30 29.26 -21.38
C GLN A 23 60.04 29.84 -22.02
N ASN A 24 60.11 30.43 -23.19
CA ASN A 24 58.97 30.93 -23.93
C ASN A 24 58.06 29.79 -24.41
N TRP A 25 58.63 28.65 -24.80
CA TRP A 25 57.84 27.47 -25.11
C TRP A 25 57.11 26.91 -23.88
N ILE A 26 57.77 26.81 -22.75
CA ILE A 26 57.17 26.37 -21.49
C ILE A 26 56.10 27.36 -21.04
N ALA A 27 56.37 28.64 -21.09
CA ALA A 27 55.39 29.68 -20.76
C ALA A 27 54.15 29.63 -21.68
N GLY A 28 54.36 29.44 -22.99
CA GLY A 28 53.28 29.24 -23.96
C GLY A 28 52.42 27.97 -23.66
N VAL A 29 53.06 26.88 -23.33
CA VAL A 29 52.40 25.64 -22.93
C VAL A 29 51.60 25.84 -21.64
N LEU A 30 52.18 26.46 -20.63
CA LEU A 30 51.49 26.78 -19.38
C LEU A 30 50.30 27.72 -19.58
N LEU A 31 50.42 28.71 -20.45
CA LEU A 31 49.32 29.61 -20.79
C LEU A 31 48.17 28.89 -21.50
N VAL A 32 48.48 27.99 -22.42
CA VAL A 32 47.47 27.13 -23.09
C VAL A 32 46.80 26.23 -22.08
N PHE A 33 47.54 25.57 -21.18
CA PHE A 33 46.97 24.74 -20.11
C PHE A 33 46.13 25.56 -19.13
N GLY A 34 46.57 26.76 -18.76
CA GLY A 34 45.80 27.69 -17.92
C GLY A 34 44.50 28.15 -18.58
N ALA A 35 44.55 28.50 -19.89
CA ALA A 35 43.35 28.85 -20.65
C ALA A 35 42.37 27.69 -20.76
N LEU A 36 42.85 26.46 -21.03
CA LEU A 36 42.02 25.27 -21.06
C LEU A 36 41.38 24.98 -19.69
N ALA A 37 42.16 25.12 -18.62
CA ALA A 37 41.67 24.95 -17.25
C ALA A 37 40.59 26.01 -16.93
N ALA A 38 40.84 27.28 -17.30
CA ALA A 38 39.87 28.37 -17.13
C ALA A 38 38.54 28.11 -17.89
N CYS A 39 38.62 27.65 -19.15
CA CYS A 39 37.45 27.26 -19.93
C CYS A 39 36.66 26.10 -19.28
N ARG A 40 37.35 25.11 -18.74
CA ARG A 40 36.72 23.95 -18.09
C ARG A 40 36.13 24.26 -16.72
N LEU A 41 36.70 25.20 -16.00
CA LEU A 41 36.18 25.68 -14.71
C LEU A 41 35.06 26.72 -14.86
N TRP A 42 34.90 27.27 -16.07
CA TRP A 42 33.80 28.20 -16.36
C TRP A 42 32.44 27.48 -16.18
N PRO A 43 31.46 28.07 -15.46
CA PRO A 43 30.14 27.47 -15.27
C PRO A 43 29.46 27.17 -16.62
N HIS A 44 29.19 25.88 -16.87
CA HIS A 44 28.49 25.44 -18.06
C HIS A 44 27.57 24.27 -17.71
N PRO A 45 26.40 24.12 -18.39
CA PRO A 45 25.46 23.03 -18.09
C PRO A 45 26.10 21.67 -18.43
N PRO A 46 25.87 20.64 -17.60
CA PRO A 46 26.32 19.29 -17.93
C PRO A 46 25.71 18.81 -19.27
N LEU A 47 26.48 18.05 -20.08
CA LEU A 47 25.98 17.57 -21.38
C LEU A 47 24.73 16.74 -21.30
N ARG A 48 24.49 16.05 -20.18
CA ARG A 48 23.27 15.26 -19.91
C ARG A 48 21.99 16.12 -19.90
N ASP A 49 22.08 17.41 -19.53
CA ASP A 49 20.93 18.30 -19.37
C ASP A 49 20.50 18.97 -20.68
N TRP A 50 21.24 18.77 -21.76
CA TRP A 50 20.95 19.36 -23.06
C TRP A 50 19.74 18.75 -23.76
N LYS A 51 19.40 17.52 -23.42
CA LYS A 51 18.23 16.81 -23.96
C LYS A 51 17.45 16.12 -22.85
N PRO A 52 16.13 16.05 -22.98
CA PRO A 52 15.31 15.34 -22.01
C PRO A 52 15.64 13.84 -22.00
N SER A 53 15.61 13.22 -20.81
CA SER A 53 15.92 11.81 -20.62
C SER A 53 14.67 11.00 -20.29
N SER A 54 14.68 9.72 -20.67
CA SER A 54 13.78 8.68 -20.24
C SER A 54 14.07 8.23 -18.82
N VAL A 55 13.09 7.54 -18.20
CA VAL A 55 13.25 6.88 -16.91
C VAL A 55 13.03 5.39 -17.10
N ALA A 56 13.98 4.57 -16.67
CA ALA A 56 13.82 3.13 -16.54
C ALA A 56 13.26 2.82 -15.16
N VAL A 57 12.01 2.37 -15.09
CA VAL A 57 11.39 1.89 -13.85
C VAL A 57 11.64 0.40 -13.75
N VAL A 58 12.23 -0.03 -12.64
CA VAL A 58 12.60 -1.42 -12.41
C VAL A 58 12.01 -1.94 -11.10
N ASP A 59 11.87 -3.27 -11.01
CA ASP A 59 11.47 -3.94 -9.79
C ASP A 59 12.62 -4.00 -8.74
N ALA A 60 12.38 -4.62 -7.61
CA ALA A 60 13.37 -4.75 -6.54
C ALA A 60 14.60 -5.58 -6.94
N GLN A 61 14.50 -6.45 -7.94
CA GLN A 61 15.57 -7.26 -8.50
C GLN A 61 16.28 -6.59 -9.68
N GLY A 62 15.80 -5.43 -10.12
CA GLY A 62 16.37 -4.67 -11.23
C GLY A 62 15.84 -5.04 -12.60
N ARG A 63 14.79 -5.88 -12.70
CA ARG A 63 14.11 -6.20 -13.95
C ARG A 63 13.28 -4.99 -14.41
N LEU A 64 13.32 -4.71 -15.72
CA LEU A 64 12.61 -3.57 -16.30
C LEU A 64 11.09 -3.79 -16.24
N LEU A 65 10.38 -2.84 -15.65
CA LEU A 65 8.91 -2.76 -15.64
C LEU A 65 8.41 -1.83 -16.76
N ARG A 66 9.14 -0.74 -16.99
CA ARG A 66 8.82 0.26 -18.01
C ARG A 66 10.01 1.14 -18.34
N LEU A 67 10.13 1.46 -19.62
CA LEU A 67 10.94 2.57 -20.09
C LEU A 67 10.01 3.70 -20.54
N THR A 68 10.12 4.90 -19.94
CA THR A 68 9.26 6.03 -20.32
C THR A 68 9.77 6.71 -21.59
N LEU A 69 8.88 7.35 -22.35
CA LEU A 69 9.29 8.31 -23.35
C LEU A 69 9.82 9.59 -22.70
N ALA A 70 10.86 10.17 -23.25
CA ALA A 70 11.30 11.53 -22.93
C ALA A 70 10.29 12.54 -23.51
N LYS A 71 10.38 13.83 -23.08
CA LYS A 71 9.45 14.90 -23.49
C LYS A 71 9.47 15.22 -25.00
N ASP A 72 10.48 14.74 -25.72
CA ASP A 72 10.64 14.90 -27.18
C ASP A 72 10.32 13.61 -27.95
N ASP A 73 9.51 12.72 -27.39
CA ASP A 73 9.07 11.45 -27.96
C ASP A 73 10.21 10.49 -28.32
N ARG A 74 11.33 10.58 -27.62
CA ARG A 74 12.49 9.70 -27.78
C ARG A 74 12.63 8.78 -26.57
N TYR A 75 13.11 7.56 -26.80
CA TYR A 75 13.67 6.71 -25.75
C TYR A 75 15.15 7.07 -25.61
N ARG A 76 15.52 7.71 -24.51
CA ARG A 76 16.90 8.14 -24.21
C ARG A 76 17.19 7.96 -22.73
N LEU A 77 17.79 6.83 -22.38
CA LEU A 77 18.25 6.53 -21.04
C LEU A 77 19.70 6.98 -20.90
N TRP A 78 19.97 7.96 -20.03
CA TRP A 78 21.36 8.37 -19.75
C TRP A 78 22.04 7.31 -18.88
N VAL A 79 23.19 6.83 -19.35
CA VAL A 79 24.02 5.84 -18.64
C VAL A 79 25.44 6.43 -18.50
N PRO A 80 25.99 6.52 -17.27
CA PRO A 80 27.38 6.92 -17.06
C PRO A 80 28.36 6.02 -17.77
N LEU A 81 29.50 6.56 -18.21
CA LEU A 81 30.49 5.83 -19.01
C LEU A 81 31.08 4.60 -18.28
N ASP A 82 31.20 4.67 -16.96
CA ASP A 82 31.67 3.57 -16.09
C ASP A 82 30.66 2.43 -15.92
N ARG A 83 29.38 2.67 -16.26
CA ARG A 83 28.30 1.69 -16.30
C ARG A 83 28.05 1.13 -17.70
N MET A 84 28.88 1.44 -18.67
CA MET A 84 28.84 0.87 -20.02
C MET A 84 29.87 -0.25 -20.17
N SER A 85 29.56 -1.28 -20.99
CA SER A 85 30.50 -2.33 -21.31
C SER A 85 31.79 -1.73 -21.88
N PRO A 86 32.97 -2.04 -21.33
CA PRO A 86 34.25 -1.60 -21.89
C PRO A 86 34.43 -2.04 -23.35
N GLN A 87 33.90 -3.20 -23.71
CA GLN A 87 33.93 -3.72 -25.08
C GLN A 87 33.09 -2.86 -26.03
N LEU A 88 31.94 -2.36 -25.60
CA LEU A 88 31.11 -1.44 -26.39
C LEU A 88 31.84 -0.11 -26.61
N VAL A 89 32.39 0.46 -25.54
CA VAL A 89 33.11 1.75 -25.60
C VAL A 89 34.28 1.65 -26.56
N GLU A 90 35.09 0.61 -26.44
CA GLU A 90 36.24 0.37 -27.31
C GLU A 90 35.83 0.06 -28.76
N ALA A 91 34.79 -0.72 -28.96
CA ALA A 91 34.26 -1.04 -30.28
C ALA A 91 33.75 0.20 -31.04
N VAL A 92 33.08 1.13 -30.33
CA VAL A 92 32.63 2.39 -30.91
C VAL A 92 33.82 3.27 -31.32
N MET A 93 34.82 3.40 -30.47
CA MET A 93 36.05 4.13 -30.82
C MET A 93 36.80 3.50 -32.00
N LEU A 94 36.93 2.17 -32.03
CA LEU A 94 37.57 1.43 -33.10
C LEU A 94 36.84 1.59 -34.44
N HIS A 95 35.49 1.69 -34.40
CA HIS A 95 34.66 1.80 -35.59
C HIS A 95 34.56 3.22 -36.12
N GLU A 96 34.29 4.21 -35.21
CA GLU A 96 33.97 5.58 -35.58
C GLU A 96 35.16 6.53 -35.52
N ASP A 97 36.09 6.40 -34.54
CA ASP A 97 37.13 7.37 -34.28
C ASP A 97 38.32 6.78 -33.51
N ARG A 98 39.26 6.12 -34.24
CA ARG A 98 40.49 5.50 -33.66
C ARG A 98 41.37 6.45 -32.88
N TRP A 99 41.36 7.72 -33.27
CA TRP A 99 42.24 8.75 -32.75
C TRP A 99 41.53 9.70 -31.77
N PHE A 100 40.39 9.34 -31.28
CA PHE A 100 39.51 10.15 -30.40
C PHE A 100 40.27 10.85 -29.29
N TRP A 101 41.18 10.17 -28.63
CA TRP A 101 41.94 10.73 -27.50
C TRP A 101 42.97 11.76 -27.87
N TRP A 102 43.38 11.87 -29.15
CA TRP A 102 44.53 12.62 -29.57
C TRP A 102 44.23 13.89 -30.40
N HIS A 103 43.04 14.05 -30.94
CA HIS A 103 42.66 15.18 -31.75
C HIS A 103 41.84 16.23 -30.98
N PRO A 104 41.87 17.56 -31.36
CA PRO A 104 41.13 18.64 -30.69
C PRO A 104 39.69 18.79 -31.21
N GLY A 105 38.96 17.72 -31.32
CA GLY A 105 37.53 17.68 -31.77
C GLY A 105 37.38 17.40 -33.27
N PHE A 106 38.35 17.56 -34.10
CA PHE A 106 38.32 17.22 -35.53
C PHE A 106 39.65 16.59 -35.97
N ASN A 107 39.58 15.79 -37.04
CA ASN A 107 40.74 15.15 -37.66
C ASN A 107 41.08 15.86 -38.95
N PRO A 108 42.15 16.67 -39.01
CA PRO A 108 42.52 17.46 -40.22
C PRO A 108 42.75 16.58 -41.45
N TYR A 109 43.46 15.47 -41.28
CA TYR A 109 43.73 14.50 -42.35
C TYR A 109 42.41 13.85 -42.85
N GLY A 110 41.51 13.44 -41.97
CA GLY A 110 40.22 12.87 -42.32
C GLY A 110 39.33 13.88 -43.07
N LEU A 111 39.35 15.14 -42.66
CA LEU A 111 38.58 16.20 -43.32
C LEU A 111 39.14 16.51 -44.73
N ALA A 112 40.48 16.68 -44.87
CA ALA A 112 41.11 16.95 -46.13
C ALA A 112 40.89 15.80 -47.14
N ARG A 113 41.05 14.54 -46.69
CA ARG A 113 40.74 13.36 -47.50
C ARG A 113 39.29 13.28 -47.91
N GLY A 114 38.35 13.54 -46.97
CA GLY A 114 36.91 13.52 -47.27
C GLY A 114 36.52 14.63 -48.27
N ALA A 115 37.08 15.86 -48.13
CA ALA A 115 36.87 16.95 -49.09
C ALA A 115 37.41 16.59 -50.48
N TRP A 116 38.61 16.03 -50.56
CA TRP A 116 39.23 15.62 -51.81
C TRP A 116 38.39 14.56 -52.56
N ILE A 117 37.93 13.51 -51.85
CA ILE A 117 37.11 12.46 -52.44
C ILE A 117 35.73 13.03 -52.90
N THR A 118 35.11 13.90 -52.12
CA THR A 118 33.76 14.43 -52.39
C THR A 118 33.77 15.48 -53.49
N TYR A 119 34.72 16.43 -53.46
CA TYR A 119 34.72 17.60 -54.36
C TYR A 119 35.64 17.47 -55.57
N VAL A 120 36.71 16.65 -55.47
CA VAL A 120 37.66 16.50 -56.57
C VAL A 120 37.42 15.20 -57.34
N ARG A 121 37.12 14.07 -56.70
CA ARG A 121 36.88 12.78 -57.36
C ARG A 121 35.41 12.49 -57.65
N GLY A 122 34.46 13.31 -57.21
CA GLY A 122 33.04 13.10 -57.42
C GLY A 122 32.50 11.80 -56.78
N GLY A 123 33.24 11.22 -55.82
CA GLY A 123 32.86 9.98 -55.12
C GLY A 123 31.83 10.24 -54.00
N ASN A 124 31.20 9.16 -53.51
CA ASN A 124 30.32 9.27 -52.35
C ASN A 124 31.05 9.85 -51.15
N PRO A 125 30.40 10.75 -50.39
CA PRO A 125 30.97 11.33 -49.20
C PRO A 125 31.49 10.27 -48.24
N GLN A 126 32.83 10.18 -48.09
CA GLN A 126 33.43 9.27 -47.11
C GLN A 126 33.66 9.96 -45.81
N GLY A 127 33.35 9.26 -44.70
CA GLY A 127 33.38 9.76 -43.31
C GLY A 127 34.74 10.30 -42.90
N GLY A 128 34.78 11.61 -42.63
CA GLY A 128 35.90 12.29 -41.97
C GLY A 128 35.42 12.98 -40.67
N SER A 129 34.24 12.64 -40.17
CA SER A 129 33.69 13.26 -38.97
C SER A 129 34.07 12.44 -37.72
N THR A 130 34.62 13.10 -36.71
CA THR A 130 34.98 12.55 -35.40
C THR A 130 33.74 12.33 -34.54
N LEU A 131 33.87 11.62 -33.42
CA LEU A 131 32.80 11.47 -32.42
C LEU A 131 32.35 12.86 -31.90
N THR A 132 33.28 13.76 -31.61
CA THR A 132 32.96 15.13 -31.14
C THR A 132 32.20 15.92 -32.20
N MET A 133 32.55 15.80 -33.49
CA MET A 133 31.78 16.42 -34.57
C MET A 133 30.37 15.83 -34.73
N GLN A 134 30.19 14.54 -34.54
CA GLN A 134 28.88 13.90 -34.58
C GLN A 134 28.01 14.35 -33.42
N LEU A 135 28.57 14.43 -32.20
CA LEU A 135 27.88 14.98 -31.03
C LEU A 135 27.49 16.46 -31.27
N ALA A 136 28.41 17.31 -31.76
CA ALA A 136 28.12 18.70 -32.10
C ALA A 136 26.96 18.84 -33.10
N ARG A 137 26.96 18.01 -34.15
CA ARG A 137 25.83 17.98 -35.11
C ARG A 137 24.48 17.67 -34.44
N SER A 138 24.46 16.74 -33.50
CA SER A 138 23.25 16.32 -32.82
C SER A 138 22.75 17.37 -31.83
N LEU A 139 23.63 17.92 -30.99
CA LEU A 139 23.28 18.92 -29.96
C LEU A 139 22.74 20.21 -30.57
N TRP A 140 23.39 20.72 -31.62
CA TRP A 140 22.97 21.98 -32.29
C TRP A 140 22.09 21.76 -33.53
N ARG A 141 21.70 20.52 -33.86
CA ARG A 141 20.89 20.16 -35.06
C ARG A 141 21.40 20.72 -36.35
N LEU A 142 22.75 20.68 -36.56
CA LEU A 142 23.44 21.32 -37.67
C LEU A 142 23.13 20.65 -39.00
N ASN A 143 22.90 21.44 -40.06
CA ASN A 143 22.82 20.96 -41.43
C ASN A 143 24.21 20.85 -42.04
N THR A 144 24.84 19.69 -41.94
CA THR A 144 26.23 19.43 -42.38
C THR A 144 26.36 19.04 -43.86
N ARG A 145 25.29 19.17 -44.65
CA ARG A 145 25.28 18.91 -46.10
C ARG A 145 25.88 20.07 -46.87
N THR A 146 25.99 21.27 -46.28
CA THR A 146 26.60 22.46 -46.86
C THR A 146 28.02 22.66 -46.31
N PRO A 147 28.93 23.27 -47.09
CA PRO A 147 30.27 23.62 -46.59
C PRO A 147 30.27 24.49 -45.35
N ALA A 148 29.40 25.50 -45.31
CA ALA A 148 29.21 26.38 -44.15
C ALA A 148 28.78 25.64 -42.89
N GLY A 149 27.77 24.74 -42.99
CA GLY A 149 27.35 23.89 -41.88
C GLY A 149 28.41 22.87 -41.46
N LYS A 150 29.29 22.45 -42.36
CA LYS A 150 30.44 21.62 -42.03
C LYS A 150 31.50 22.39 -41.27
N LEU A 151 31.75 23.66 -41.62
CA LEU A 151 32.66 24.53 -40.88
C LEU A 151 32.12 24.84 -39.48
N GLU A 152 30.83 25.16 -39.38
CA GLU A 152 30.15 25.33 -38.07
C GLU A 152 30.29 24.09 -37.19
N GLN A 153 30.10 22.88 -37.77
CA GLN A 153 30.27 21.62 -37.04
C GLN A 153 31.69 21.48 -36.45
N VAL A 154 32.73 21.87 -37.20
CA VAL A 154 34.11 21.89 -36.70
C VAL A 154 34.25 22.88 -35.55
N ALA A 155 33.77 24.11 -35.71
CA ALA A 155 33.83 25.14 -34.67
C ALA A 155 33.16 24.69 -33.37
N ARG A 156 31.96 24.09 -33.49
CA ARG A 156 31.23 23.53 -32.33
C ARG A 156 31.92 22.32 -31.72
N ALA A 157 32.59 21.48 -32.53
CA ALA A 157 33.37 20.37 -31.99
C ALA A 157 34.58 20.90 -31.18
N VAL A 158 35.27 21.92 -31.65
CA VAL A 158 36.34 22.57 -30.89
C VAL A 158 35.80 23.22 -29.60
N GLN A 159 34.63 23.85 -29.67
CA GLN A 159 33.98 24.42 -28.49
C GLN A 159 33.72 23.34 -27.44
N LEU A 160 33.20 22.17 -27.82
CA LEU A 160 32.98 21.06 -26.89
C LEU A 160 34.28 20.61 -26.21
N GLU A 161 35.39 20.50 -26.95
CA GLU A 161 36.69 20.06 -26.40
C GLU A 161 37.30 21.10 -25.45
N LEU A 162 37.00 22.39 -25.63
CA LEU A 162 37.43 23.45 -24.73
C LEU A 162 36.76 23.37 -23.37
N PHE A 163 35.43 23.12 -23.37
CA PHE A 163 34.62 23.16 -22.14
C PHE A 163 34.50 21.81 -21.45
N TYR A 164 34.47 20.69 -22.20
CA TYR A 164 34.22 19.35 -21.66
C TYR A 164 35.46 18.46 -21.84
N SER A 165 35.62 17.52 -20.91
CA SER A 165 36.67 16.51 -21.02
C SER A 165 36.32 15.48 -22.10
N LYS A 166 37.35 14.78 -22.62
CA LYS A 166 37.15 13.66 -23.55
C LYS A 166 36.19 12.58 -23.02
N ARG A 167 36.28 12.28 -21.71
CA ARG A 167 35.36 11.31 -21.07
C ARG A 167 33.91 11.78 -21.11
N GLN A 168 33.67 13.06 -20.81
CA GLN A 168 32.31 13.63 -20.86
C GLN A 168 31.75 13.69 -22.29
N ILE A 169 32.59 14.02 -23.28
CA ILE A 169 32.21 14.03 -24.70
C ILE A 169 31.87 12.61 -25.17
N LEU A 170 32.68 11.59 -24.81
CA LEU A 170 32.44 10.22 -25.15
C LEU A 170 31.15 9.67 -24.50
N GLU A 171 30.96 9.97 -23.22
CA GLU A 171 29.74 9.65 -22.49
C GLU A 171 28.52 10.26 -23.18
N ALA A 172 28.56 11.55 -23.47
CA ALA A 172 27.47 12.24 -24.15
C ALA A 172 27.20 11.69 -25.55
N TYR A 173 28.23 11.36 -26.31
CA TYR A 173 28.07 10.73 -27.63
C TYR A 173 27.36 9.38 -27.52
N LEU A 174 27.81 8.52 -26.61
CA LEU A 174 27.23 7.19 -26.42
C LEU A 174 25.77 7.26 -25.97
N ASN A 175 25.40 8.33 -25.24
CA ASN A 175 24.02 8.54 -24.81
C ASN A 175 23.14 9.30 -25.82
N ASP A 176 23.73 9.89 -26.87
CA ASP A 176 23.03 10.68 -27.88
C ASP A 176 22.99 10.02 -29.27
N ALA A 177 23.82 9.03 -29.53
CA ALA A 177 23.93 8.39 -30.82
C ALA A 177 22.60 7.76 -31.26
N PRO A 178 22.18 7.90 -32.54
CA PRO A 178 20.92 7.35 -33.04
C PRO A 178 21.04 5.85 -33.30
N TYR A 179 20.08 5.08 -32.74
CA TYR A 179 19.97 3.63 -32.92
C TYR A 179 18.79 3.19 -33.77
N GLY A 180 18.13 4.14 -34.43
CA GLY A 180 17.00 3.90 -35.32
C GLY A 180 15.64 4.00 -34.60
N ARG A 181 14.56 4.14 -35.41
CA ARG A 181 13.23 4.46 -34.88
C ARG A 181 13.31 5.70 -34.01
N ASN A 182 12.83 5.66 -32.79
CA ASN A 182 12.95 6.76 -31.80
C ASN A 182 13.90 6.40 -30.62
N VAL A 183 14.85 5.49 -30.83
CA VAL A 183 15.83 5.04 -29.85
C VAL A 183 17.13 5.83 -30.03
N GLU A 184 17.56 6.52 -28.97
CA GLU A 184 18.81 7.26 -28.87
C GLU A 184 19.60 6.79 -27.65
N GLY A 185 20.92 6.69 -27.81
CA GLY A 185 21.85 6.22 -26.79
C GLY A 185 22.07 4.71 -26.76
N ALA A 186 23.33 4.31 -26.57
CA ALA A 186 23.76 2.92 -26.51
C ALA A 186 23.13 2.17 -25.34
N GLY A 187 22.97 2.83 -24.20
CA GLY A 187 22.28 2.29 -23.02
C GLY A 187 20.83 1.96 -23.30
N THR A 188 20.12 2.88 -23.95
CA THR A 188 18.74 2.66 -24.38
C THR A 188 18.64 1.50 -25.37
N ALA A 189 19.53 1.49 -26.37
CA ALA A 189 19.55 0.44 -27.39
C ALA A 189 19.87 -0.95 -26.82
N SER A 190 20.73 -1.04 -25.82
CA SER A 190 21.00 -2.26 -25.05
C SER A 190 19.73 -2.84 -24.41
N VAL A 191 19.00 -1.98 -23.68
CA VAL A 191 17.75 -2.36 -23.00
C VAL A 191 16.66 -2.72 -24.02
N VAL A 192 16.47 -1.89 -25.06
CA VAL A 192 15.41 -2.07 -26.05
C VAL A 192 15.64 -3.31 -26.94
N TYR A 193 16.85 -3.45 -27.46
CA TYR A 193 17.13 -4.48 -28.48
C TYR A 193 17.56 -5.82 -27.90
N PHE A 194 18.20 -5.84 -26.73
CA PHE A 194 18.77 -7.05 -26.16
C PHE A 194 18.23 -7.40 -24.76
N ASP A 195 17.35 -6.55 -24.17
CA ASP A 195 16.84 -6.75 -22.82
C ASP A 195 17.95 -6.91 -21.76
N ARG A 196 19.03 -6.15 -21.95
CA ARG A 196 20.22 -6.18 -21.09
C ARG A 196 20.62 -4.79 -20.67
N MET A 197 21.08 -4.68 -19.43
CA MET A 197 21.76 -3.45 -19.01
C MET A 197 23.08 -3.29 -19.79
N PRO A 198 23.53 -2.06 -20.05
CA PRO A 198 24.68 -1.81 -20.93
C PRO A 198 26.02 -2.41 -20.45
N ASP A 199 26.19 -2.67 -19.17
CA ASP A 199 27.35 -3.35 -18.56
C ASP A 199 27.32 -4.89 -18.74
N ALA A 200 26.15 -5.46 -19.03
CA ALA A 200 25.94 -6.90 -19.19
C ALA A 200 25.94 -7.38 -20.66
N LEU A 201 26.30 -6.52 -21.61
CA LEU A 201 26.35 -6.85 -23.04
C LEU A 201 27.43 -7.92 -23.32
N THR A 202 27.09 -8.91 -24.16
CA THR A 202 28.06 -9.84 -24.73
C THR A 202 28.87 -9.17 -25.84
N LEU A 203 30.05 -9.70 -26.18
CA LEU A 203 30.89 -9.13 -27.22
C LEU A 203 30.16 -9.02 -28.59
N PRO A 204 29.41 -10.03 -29.08
CA PRO A 204 28.63 -9.87 -30.30
C PRO A 204 27.57 -8.78 -30.26
N GLU A 205 26.90 -8.57 -29.13
CA GLU A 205 25.90 -7.51 -28.92
C GLU A 205 26.57 -6.12 -28.87
N ALA A 206 27.70 -6.00 -28.15
CA ALA A 206 28.47 -4.77 -28.05
C ALA A 206 28.97 -4.30 -29.42
N LEU A 207 29.55 -5.21 -30.23
CA LEU A 207 30.01 -4.90 -31.57
C LEU A 207 28.84 -4.59 -32.54
N ALA A 208 27.68 -5.23 -32.33
CA ALA A 208 26.47 -4.89 -33.08
C ALA A 208 25.99 -3.48 -32.79
N LEU A 209 25.90 -3.09 -31.52
CA LEU A 209 25.55 -1.71 -31.14
C LEU A 209 26.55 -0.71 -31.67
N ALA A 210 27.85 -0.99 -31.65
CA ALA A 210 28.88 -0.07 -32.15
C ALA A 210 28.73 0.27 -33.65
N VAL A 211 28.15 -0.60 -34.45
CA VAL A 211 27.98 -0.33 -35.89
C VAL A 211 26.64 0.29 -36.26
N ILE A 212 25.60 0.22 -35.43
CA ILE A 212 24.24 0.72 -35.78
C ILE A 212 24.21 2.21 -36.09
N PRO A 213 24.86 3.12 -35.30
CA PRO A 213 24.74 4.58 -35.47
C PRO A 213 25.15 5.13 -36.84
N GLN A 214 25.97 4.40 -37.58
CA GLN A 214 26.43 4.81 -38.92
C GLN A 214 25.32 4.80 -39.97
N ASP A 215 24.39 3.82 -39.89
CA ASP A 215 23.24 3.68 -40.80
C ASP A 215 22.06 3.01 -40.06
N PRO A 216 21.44 3.75 -39.12
CA PRO A 216 20.39 3.18 -38.27
C PRO A 216 19.17 2.72 -39.06
N ALA A 217 18.80 3.48 -40.09
CA ALA A 217 17.61 3.19 -40.90
C ALA A 217 17.72 1.86 -41.61
N ARG A 218 18.89 1.49 -42.10
CA ARG A 218 19.12 0.25 -42.82
C ARG A 218 19.35 -0.94 -41.91
N ARG A 219 19.95 -0.69 -40.72
CA ARG A 219 20.42 -1.75 -39.82
C ARG A 219 19.37 -2.20 -38.79
N VAL A 220 18.27 -1.46 -38.57
CA VAL A 220 17.18 -1.81 -37.66
C VAL A 220 15.76 -1.68 -38.24
N ARG A 221 15.64 -1.54 -39.54
CA ARG A 221 14.37 -1.49 -40.27
C ARG A 221 14.10 -2.83 -40.95
N GLY A 222 12.83 -3.25 -40.96
CA GLY A 222 12.40 -4.51 -41.55
C GLY A 222 12.22 -5.65 -40.56
N GLY A 223 12.09 -6.87 -41.10
CA GLY A 223 11.96 -8.08 -40.28
C GLY A 223 13.30 -8.56 -39.72
N GLN A 224 13.24 -9.50 -38.80
CA GLN A 224 14.44 -10.00 -38.06
C GLN A 224 15.55 -10.54 -39.02
N ASP A 225 15.19 -11.23 -40.08
CA ASP A 225 16.16 -11.78 -41.04
C ASP A 225 16.83 -10.70 -41.89
N GLU A 226 16.10 -9.62 -42.24
CA GLU A 226 16.64 -8.48 -42.98
C GLU A 226 17.61 -7.68 -42.09
N ILE A 227 17.23 -7.46 -40.85
CA ILE A 227 18.09 -6.81 -39.82
C ILE A 227 19.37 -7.64 -39.63
N ASN A 228 19.24 -8.93 -39.45
CA ASN A 228 20.39 -9.83 -39.24
C ASN A 228 21.37 -9.79 -40.43
N ARG A 229 20.89 -9.82 -41.67
CA ARG A 229 21.75 -9.76 -42.88
C ARG A 229 22.48 -8.41 -42.98
N ALA A 230 21.78 -7.29 -42.78
CA ALA A 230 22.34 -5.94 -42.89
C ALA A 230 23.38 -5.67 -41.78
N LEU A 231 23.08 -6.14 -40.57
CA LEU A 231 23.90 -5.93 -39.37
C LEU A 231 25.11 -6.87 -39.31
N ALA A 232 24.94 -8.17 -39.63
CA ALA A 232 25.98 -9.19 -39.52
C ALA A 232 27.22 -8.85 -40.36
N ALA A 233 27.04 -8.38 -41.59
CA ALA A 233 28.18 -8.00 -42.45
C ALA A 233 29.01 -6.87 -41.85
N SER A 234 28.36 -5.85 -41.25
CA SER A 234 29.06 -4.73 -40.63
C SER A 234 29.70 -5.12 -39.29
N ARG A 235 29.00 -5.88 -38.46
CA ARG A 235 29.52 -6.44 -37.21
C ARG A 235 30.74 -7.32 -37.43
N ASN A 236 30.69 -8.23 -38.39
CA ASN A 236 31.78 -9.18 -38.69
C ASN A 236 33.03 -8.47 -39.24
N ARG A 237 32.86 -7.37 -40.03
CA ARG A 237 34.00 -6.51 -40.43
C ARG A 237 34.61 -5.81 -39.19
N LEU A 238 33.81 -5.35 -38.25
CA LEU A 238 34.31 -4.76 -37.01
C LEU A 238 35.01 -5.81 -36.15
N TYR A 239 34.48 -7.04 -36.05
CA TYR A 239 35.08 -8.13 -35.34
C TYR A 239 36.46 -8.52 -35.91
N ALA A 240 36.64 -8.54 -37.23
CA ALA A 240 37.93 -8.76 -37.85
C ALA A 240 38.97 -7.71 -37.42
N ARG A 241 38.57 -6.45 -37.32
CA ARG A 241 39.43 -5.36 -36.77
C ARG A 241 39.67 -5.52 -35.24
N TRP A 242 38.68 -5.97 -34.52
CA TRP A 242 38.76 -6.24 -33.09
C TRP A 242 39.85 -7.27 -32.80
N LEU A 243 39.85 -8.38 -33.54
CA LEU A 243 40.82 -9.45 -33.40
C LEU A 243 42.28 -9.02 -33.66
N THR A 244 42.52 -7.95 -34.42
CA THR A 244 43.90 -7.41 -34.59
C THR A 244 44.44 -6.78 -33.31
N LYS A 245 43.56 -6.35 -32.40
CA LYS A 245 43.88 -5.80 -31.08
C LYS A 245 43.76 -6.82 -29.96
N HIS A 246 42.78 -7.73 -30.07
CA HIS A 246 42.42 -8.74 -29.07
C HIS A 246 42.44 -10.14 -29.69
N PRO A 247 43.64 -10.70 -29.98
CA PRO A 247 43.72 -12.04 -30.61
C PRO A 247 43.12 -13.17 -29.77
N GLY A 248 43.11 -13.03 -28.43
CA GLY A 248 42.51 -13.97 -27.48
C GLY A 248 41.00 -14.16 -27.67
N ASP A 249 40.31 -13.15 -28.20
CA ASP A 249 38.86 -13.20 -28.42
C ASP A 249 38.46 -14.00 -29.68
N ALA A 250 39.38 -14.64 -30.37
CA ALA A 250 39.13 -15.55 -31.49
C ALA A 250 38.22 -16.73 -31.06
N SER A 251 38.23 -17.10 -29.80
CA SER A 251 37.34 -18.12 -29.21
C SER A 251 35.86 -17.78 -29.35
N PHE A 252 35.48 -16.51 -29.44
CA PHE A 252 34.09 -16.07 -29.64
C PHE A 252 33.60 -16.19 -31.10
N LYS A 253 34.44 -16.54 -32.06
CA LYS A 253 34.06 -16.65 -33.46
C LYS A 253 32.79 -17.47 -33.75
N PRO A 254 32.50 -18.60 -33.06
CA PRO A 254 31.25 -19.34 -33.24
C PRO A 254 30.02 -18.51 -32.90
N LEU A 255 30.08 -17.62 -31.88
CA LEU A 255 28.96 -16.76 -31.49
C LEU A 255 28.63 -15.70 -32.55
N PHE A 256 29.61 -15.31 -33.38
CA PHE A 256 29.40 -14.36 -34.48
C PHE A 256 28.74 -15.01 -35.71
N ALA A 257 28.70 -16.34 -35.79
CA ALA A 257 27.93 -17.06 -36.79
C ALA A 257 26.42 -17.14 -36.44
N LEU A 258 26.10 -17.00 -35.18
CA LEU A 258 24.70 -17.03 -34.73
C LEU A 258 23.97 -15.75 -35.10
N PRO A 259 22.65 -15.82 -35.41
CA PRO A 259 21.80 -14.63 -35.60
C PRO A 259 21.68 -13.89 -34.29
N LEU A 260 21.60 -12.53 -34.34
CA LEU A 260 21.34 -11.68 -33.20
C LEU A 260 19.81 -11.64 -32.98
N ALA A 261 19.37 -12.03 -31.80
CA ALA A 261 17.97 -11.94 -31.41
C ALA A 261 17.66 -10.48 -30.94
N MET A 262 17.39 -9.58 -31.88
CA MET A 262 16.99 -8.21 -31.58
C MET A 262 15.48 -8.11 -31.34
N ARG A 263 15.08 -7.58 -30.20
CA ARG A 263 13.67 -7.39 -29.85
C ARG A 263 13.07 -6.17 -30.58
N PRO A 264 11.80 -6.21 -31.00
CA PRO A 264 11.11 -5.04 -31.51
C PRO A 264 10.74 -4.08 -30.36
N LEU A 265 10.48 -2.80 -30.65
CA LEU A 265 9.98 -1.83 -29.67
C LEU A 265 8.70 -2.25 -28.95
N SER A 266 7.85 -3.00 -29.65
CA SER A 266 6.60 -3.56 -29.08
C SER A 266 6.83 -4.59 -27.97
N ALA A 267 8.06 -5.09 -27.83
CA ALA A 267 8.45 -6.03 -26.78
C ALA A 267 8.93 -5.32 -25.49
N LEU A 268 8.95 -3.98 -25.49
CA LEU A 268 9.23 -3.25 -24.26
C LEU A 268 8.16 -3.57 -23.21
N PRO A 269 8.55 -3.88 -21.97
CA PRO A 269 7.61 -4.24 -20.92
C PRO A 269 6.71 -3.05 -20.56
N PHE A 270 5.49 -3.38 -20.23
CA PHE A 270 4.47 -2.46 -19.73
C PHE A 270 3.80 -3.08 -18.51
N ASP A 271 4.64 -3.44 -17.52
CA ASP A 271 4.23 -4.16 -16.33
C ASP A 271 3.80 -3.18 -15.22
N ALA A 272 2.95 -3.66 -14.31
CA ALA A 272 2.48 -2.95 -13.14
C ALA A 272 2.05 -1.49 -13.41
N PRO A 273 1.18 -1.21 -14.42
CA PRO A 273 0.96 0.14 -14.93
C PRO A 273 0.52 1.15 -13.85
N HIS A 274 -0.32 0.77 -12.91
CA HIS A 274 -0.78 1.63 -11.83
C HIS A 274 0.34 1.95 -10.82
N ALA A 275 1.12 0.94 -10.43
CA ALA A 275 2.23 1.11 -9.49
C ALA A 275 3.34 1.98 -10.10
N VAL A 276 3.70 1.70 -11.36
CA VAL A 276 4.69 2.50 -12.10
C VAL A 276 4.23 3.95 -12.25
N GLY A 277 2.96 4.17 -12.60
CA GLY A 277 2.39 5.52 -12.69
C GLY A 277 2.46 6.27 -11.36
N GLN A 278 2.12 5.61 -10.26
CA GLN A 278 2.20 6.18 -8.91
C GLN A 278 3.65 6.48 -8.50
N ALA A 279 4.60 5.58 -8.76
CA ALA A 279 6.02 5.78 -8.43
C ALA A 279 6.63 6.96 -9.21
N LEU A 280 6.29 7.10 -10.50
CA LEU A 280 6.71 8.23 -11.33
C LEU A 280 6.12 9.56 -10.83
N ALA A 281 4.84 9.58 -10.45
CA ALA A 281 4.19 10.77 -9.89
C ALA A 281 4.85 11.20 -8.57
N ALA A 282 5.11 10.25 -7.66
CA ALA A 282 5.79 10.50 -6.39
C ALA A 282 7.22 11.04 -6.58
N ARG A 283 7.98 10.47 -7.53
CA ARG A 283 9.32 10.96 -7.91
C ARG A 283 9.28 12.40 -8.40
N ASN A 284 8.34 12.72 -9.29
CA ASN A 284 8.20 14.07 -9.83
C ASN A 284 7.86 15.10 -8.74
N ALA A 285 6.96 14.76 -7.82
CA ALA A 285 6.62 15.59 -6.68
C ALA A 285 7.83 15.83 -5.74
N TRP A 286 8.62 14.79 -5.45
CA TRP A 286 9.83 14.93 -4.63
C TRP A 286 10.87 15.84 -5.28
N ARG A 287 11.09 15.73 -6.59
CA ARG A 287 12.05 16.60 -7.34
C ARG A 287 11.67 18.08 -7.31
N THR A 288 10.36 18.40 -7.26
CA THR A 288 9.91 19.79 -7.20
C THR A 288 10.06 20.40 -5.81
N THR A 289 10.15 19.61 -4.76
CA THR A 289 10.15 20.07 -3.35
C THR A 289 11.53 19.97 -2.68
N SER A 290 12.50 19.22 -3.24
CA SER A 290 13.80 18.95 -2.60
C SER A 290 14.95 19.62 -3.35
N SER A 291 15.69 20.48 -2.65
CA SER A 291 16.94 21.07 -3.16
C SER A 291 18.09 20.05 -3.30
N ALA A 292 18.02 18.92 -2.58
CA ALA A 292 19.00 17.83 -2.66
C ALA A 292 18.87 17.03 -3.97
N ALA A 293 17.70 17.05 -4.62
CA ALA A 293 17.44 16.33 -5.87
C ALA A 293 18.22 16.89 -7.08
N ALA A 294 18.75 18.09 -6.98
CA ALA A 294 19.46 18.74 -8.07
C ALA A 294 20.86 18.14 -8.36
N ASN A 295 21.44 17.38 -7.44
CA ASN A 295 22.83 16.90 -7.51
C ASN A 295 23.00 15.39 -7.73
N ASP A 296 21.91 14.60 -7.76
CA ASP A 296 21.98 13.15 -7.91
C ASP A 296 21.69 12.70 -9.34
N SER A 297 22.78 12.49 -10.10
CA SER A 297 22.72 12.16 -11.53
C SER A 297 22.27 10.72 -11.84
N ASP A 298 22.52 9.79 -10.94
CA ASP A 298 22.17 8.36 -11.13
C ASP A 298 20.70 8.10 -10.81
N ALA A 299 20.15 8.85 -9.84
CA ALA A 299 18.71 8.79 -9.51
C ALA A 299 17.81 9.28 -10.65
N ASP A 300 18.37 9.97 -11.65
CA ASP A 300 17.58 10.57 -12.74
C ASP A 300 17.16 9.57 -13.82
N ALA A 301 17.94 8.54 -14.09
CA ALA A 301 17.68 7.62 -15.19
C ALA A 301 16.99 6.32 -14.74
N ARG A 302 17.15 5.91 -13.48
CA ARG A 302 16.65 4.63 -12.96
C ARG A 302 15.82 4.83 -11.69
N LEU A 303 14.57 4.36 -11.71
CA LEU A 303 13.67 4.36 -10.57
C LEU A 303 13.48 2.91 -10.08
N VAL A 304 14.09 2.58 -8.95
CA VAL A 304 13.95 1.24 -8.34
C VAL A 304 12.71 1.23 -7.45
N THR A 305 11.78 0.33 -7.72
CA THR A 305 10.59 0.11 -6.91
C THR A 305 10.79 -1.02 -5.90
N THR A 306 9.86 -1.15 -4.95
CA THR A 306 9.81 -2.28 -4.01
C THR A 306 9.07 -3.49 -4.57
N LEU A 307 8.54 -3.37 -5.81
CA LEU A 307 7.75 -4.41 -6.47
C LEU A 307 8.59 -5.68 -6.70
N ASP A 308 7.91 -6.80 -6.70
CA ASP A 308 8.41 -8.10 -7.16
C ASP A 308 7.58 -8.50 -8.39
N LEU A 309 8.22 -8.58 -9.56
CA LEU A 309 7.52 -8.78 -10.83
C LEU A 309 6.77 -10.13 -10.88
N ASP A 310 7.28 -11.17 -10.22
CA ASP A 310 6.61 -12.48 -10.21
C ASP A 310 5.33 -12.41 -9.37
N LEU A 311 5.39 -11.79 -8.19
CA LEU A 311 4.21 -11.55 -7.34
C LEU A 311 3.19 -10.64 -8.03
N GLN A 312 3.67 -9.62 -8.77
CA GLN A 312 2.81 -8.74 -9.56
C GLN A 312 2.04 -9.53 -10.64
N HIS A 313 2.73 -10.33 -11.44
CA HIS A 313 2.10 -11.15 -12.48
C HIS A 313 1.12 -12.17 -11.90
N THR A 314 1.43 -12.72 -10.72
CA THR A 314 0.51 -13.64 -10.06
C THR A 314 -0.77 -12.93 -9.67
N LEU A 315 -0.66 -11.73 -9.07
CA LEU A 315 -1.82 -10.93 -8.70
C LEU A 315 -2.69 -10.56 -9.92
N GLU A 316 -2.06 -10.10 -10.99
CA GLU A 316 -2.73 -9.75 -12.25
C GLU A 316 -3.46 -10.95 -12.86
N ARG A 317 -2.80 -12.12 -12.93
CA ARG A 317 -3.41 -13.36 -13.44
C ARG A 317 -4.62 -13.81 -12.62
N GLN A 318 -4.53 -13.76 -11.28
CA GLN A 318 -5.64 -14.17 -10.43
C GLN A 318 -6.84 -13.24 -10.57
N ILE A 319 -6.61 -11.92 -10.57
CA ILE A 319 -7.66 -10.92 -10.76
C ILE A 319 -8.35 -11.09 -12.13
N ALA A 320 -7.57 -11.16 -13.22
CA ALA A 320 -8.11 -11.29 -14.56
C ALA A 320 -8.97 -12.58 -14.70
N ARG A 321 -8.48 -13.71 -14.16
CA ARG A 321 -9.24 -14.97 -14.18
C ARG A 321 -10.50 -14.91 -13.33
N TYR A 322 -10.43 -14.26 -12.17
CA TYR A 322 -11.57 -14.12 -11.28
C TYR A 322 -12.67 -13.28 -11.91
N VAL A 323 -12.34 -12.12 -12.45
CA VAL A 323 -13.30 -11.23 -13.12
C VAL A 323 -13.93 -11.92 -14.33
N ALA A 324 -13.13 -12.56 -15.18
CA ALA A 324 -13.66 -13.30 -16.34
C ALA A 324 -14.64 -14.41 -15.97
N ARG A 325 -14.44 -15.11 -14.83
CA ARG A 325 -15.37 -16.16 -14.34
C ARG A 325 -16.65 -15.61 -13.75
N ASN A 326 -16.65 -14.38 -13.26
CA ASN A 326 -17.76 -13.77 -12.54
C ASN A 326 -18.44 -12.63 -13.35
N ASP A 327 -18.11 -12.47 -14.62
CA ASP A 327 -18.69 -11.43 -15.49
C ASP A 327 -20.22 -11.54 -15.58
N THR A 328 -20.75 -12.77 -15.70
CA THR A 328 -22.20 -13.02 -15.70
C THR A 328 -22.91 -12.62 -14.41
N ARG A 329 -22.18 -12.49 -13.30
CA ARG A 329 -22.67 -11.97 -12.03
C ARG A 329 -22.52 -10.44 -11.92
N GLY A 330 -22.08 -9.76 -12.97
CA GLY A 330 -21.84 -8.32 -13.01
C GLY A 330 -20.56 -7.87 -12.31
N VAL A 331 -19.62 -8.80 -12.03
CA VAL A 331 -18.29 -8.48 -11.49
C VAL A 331 -17.39 -8.09 -12.66
N ARG A 332 -17.21 -6.79 -12.89
CA ARG A 332 -16.42 -6.29 -14.03
C ARG A 332 -15.04 -5.81 -13.62
N ASN A 333 -14.83 -5.50 -12.33
CA ASN A 333 -13.58 -4.94 -11.89
C ASN A 333 -13.17 -5.46 -10.50
N ALA A 334 -11.87 -5.47 -10.26
CA ALA A 334 -11.27 -5.78 -8.97
C ALA A 334 -9.89 -5.10 -8.86
N ALA A 335 -9.49 -4.81 -7.64
CA ALA A 335 -8.17 -4.27 -7.33
C ALA A 335 -7.56 -5.02 -6.15
N ALA A 336 -6.22 -5.06 -6.07
CA ALA A 336 -5.53 -5.65 -4.94
C ALA A 336 -4.16 -5.01 -4.70
N ILE A 337 -3.71 -5.06 -3.45
CA ILE A 337 -2.37 -4.65 -3.02
C ILE A 337 -1.77 -5.70 -2.10
N LEU A 338 -0.50 -6.05 -2.34
CA LEU A 338 0.30 -6.95 -1.52
C LEU A 338 1.49 -6.19 -0.91
N VAL A 339 1.60 -6.22 0.41
CA VAL A 339 2.62 -5.48 1.18
C VAL A 339 3.41 -6.44 2.06
N ASP A 340 4.72 -6.31 2.08
CA ASP A 340 5.58 -7.01 3.04
C ASP A 340 5.62 -6.24 4.37
N THR A 341 5.19 -6.88 5.46
CA THR A 341 5.09 -6.24 6.78
C THR A 341 6.44 -5.89 7.41
N ARG A 342 7.53 -6.51 6.95
CA ARG A 342 8.88 -6.34 7.49
C ARG A 342 9.50 -5.01 7.08
N ASP A 343 9.36 -4.65 5.80
CA ASP A 343 9.94 -3.44 5.20
C ASP A 343 8.90 -2.41 4.74
N MET A 344 7.59 -2.73 4.88
CA MET A 344 6.45 -1.96 4.38
C MET A 344 6.48 -1.73 2.86
N GLY A 345 7.28 -2.52 2.14
CA GLY A 345 7.38 -2.46 0.69
C GLY A 345 6.13 -3.03 0.00
N VAL A 346 5.59 -2.29 -0.93
CA VAL A 346 4.54 -2.78 -1.83
C VAL A 346 5.19 -3.76 -2.81
N LYS A 347 4.85 -5.05 -2.71
CA LYS A 347 5.41 -6.11 -3.55
C LYS A 347 4.61 -6.33 -4.84
N ALA A 348 3.30 -6.06 -4.80
CA ALA A 348 2.44 -6.05 -5.99
C ALA A 348 1.27 -5.08 -5.79
N LEU A 349 0.84 -4.45 -6.89
CA LEU A 349 -0.26 -3.48 -6.88
C LEU A 349 -1.01 -3.55 -8.22
N VAL A 350 -2.27 -3.94 -8.16
CA VAL A 350 -3.19 -4.01 -9.30
C VAL A 350 -4.36 -3.07 -9.02
N GLY A 351 -4.47 -2.00 -9.79
CA GLY A 351 -5.49 -0.97 -9.59
C GLY A 351 -6.83 -1.26 -10.27
N SER A 352 -6.84 -2.13 -11.28
CA SER A 352 -8.03 -2.57 -12.01
C SER A 352 -7.78 -3.93 -12.66
N ALA A 353 -8.85 -4.61 -13.06
CA ALA A 353 -8.77 -5.91 -13.71
C ALA A 353 -8.07 -5.89 -15.06
N ASN A 354 -8.18 -4.78 -15.80
CA ASN A 354 -7.50 -4.56 -17.08
C ASN A 354 -7.25 -3.07 -17.30
N PHE A 355 -5.99 -2.66 -17.28
CA PHE A 355 -5.56 -1.28 -17.48
C PHE A 355 -6.02 -0.68 -18.81
N PHE A 356 -6.09 -1.49 -19.89
CA PHE A 356 -6.40 -1.03 -21.23
C PHE A 356 -7.90 -1.00 -21.54
N ASP A 357 -8.73 -1.56 -20.68
CA ASP A 357 -10.16 -1.61 -20.86
C ASP A 357 -10.82 -0.29 -20.41
N ARG A 358 -11.30 0.46 -21.39
CA ARG A 358 -12.01 1.73 -21.15
C ARG A 358 -13.42 1.54 -20.61
N ALA A 359 -14.05 0.38 -20.86
CA ALA A 359 -15.42 0.13 -20.40
C ALA A 359 -15.51 -0.01 -18.87
N ILE A 360 -14.38 -0.33 -18.21
CA ILE A 360 -14.28 -0.44 -16.76
C ILE A 360 -13.46 0.69 -16.13
N ASP A 361 -13.16 1.77 -16.90
CA ASP A 361 -12.24 2.82 -16.46
C ASP A 361 -10.88 2.27 -16.00
N GLY A 362 -10.33 1.31 -16.75
CA GLY A 362 -9.18 0.49 -16.35
C GLY A 362 -7.91 1.26 -15.98
N GLN A 363 -7.76 2.53 -16.40
CA GLN A 363 -6.63 3.39 -16.03
C GLN A 363 -6.77 4.01 -14.64
N VAL A 364 -7.95 3.93 -14.02
CA VAL A 364 -8.16 4.39 -12.64
C VAL A 364 -7.43 3.46 -11.68
N ASN A 365 -6.59 4.03 -10.82
CA ASN A 365 -5.93 3.26 -9.76
C ASN A 365 -6.88 3.04 -8.58
N GLY A 366 -7.58 1.92 -8.55
CA GLY A 366 -8.52 1.55 -7.49
C GLY A 366 -7.89 1.46 -6.10
N THR A 367 -6.56 1.28 -6.01
CA THR A 367 -5.88 1.24 -4.70
C THR A 367 -5.79 2.60 -4.02
N LEU A 368 -5.93 3.69 -4.79
CA LEU A 368 -5.97 5.07 -4.30
C LEU A 368 -7.39 5.62 -4.23
N ALA A 369 -8.36 4.94 -4.83
CA ALA A 369 -9.76 5.35 -4.79
C ALA A 369 -10.27 5.29 -3.35
N ARG A 370 -10.95 6.36 -2.92
CA ARG A 370 -11.60 6.42 -1.62
C ARG A 370 -12.96 5.76 -1.71
N ARG A 371 -13.17 4.76 -0.87
CA ARG A 371 -14.40 3.96 -0.86
C ARG A 371 -14.76 3.57 0.55
N SER A 372 -16.04 3.27 0.79
CA SER A 372 -16.50 2.72 2.05
C SER A 372 -15.85 1.35 2.31
N PRO A 373 -15.09 1.21 3.41
CA PRO A 373 -14.43 -0.05 3.74
C PRO A 373 -15.37 -1.07 4.38
N GLY A 374 -16.60 -0.68 4.67
CA GLY A 374 -17.55 -1.50 5.41
C GLY A 374 -16.96 -1.98 6.74
N SER A 375 -17.15 -3.25 7.03
CA SER A 375 -16.72 -3.88 8.29
C SER A 375 -15.21 -4.16 8.40
N THR A 376 -14.37 -3.80 7.42
CA THR A 376 -12.91 -4.04 7.54
C THR A 376 -12.24 -3.20 8.61
N LEU A 377 -12.89 -2.15 9.12
CA LEU A 377 -12.38 -1.33 10.23
C LEU A 377 -12.68 -1.92 11.62
N LYS A 378 -13.58 -2.89 11.75
CA LYS A 378 -13.96 -3.47 13.05
C LYS A 378 -12.80 -4.02 13.88
N PRO A 379 -11.79 -4.70 13.31
CA PRO A 379 -10.64 -5.16 14.10
C PRO A 379 -9.98 -4.06 14.95
N PHE A 380 -9.90 -2.82 14.40
CA PHE A 380 -9.28 -1.70 15.11
C PHE A 380 -10.16 -1.17 16.24
N ILE A 381 -11.48 -1.28 16.13
CA ILE A 381 -12.42 -0.93 17.20
C ILE A 381 -12.24 -1.87 18.40
N TYR A 382 -12.16 -3.17 18.14
CA TYR A 382 -11.90 -4.15 19.21
C TYR A 382 -10.50 -3.97 19.80
N ALA A 383 -9.48 -3.70 18.99
CA ALA A 383 -8.14 -3.42 19.46
C ALA A 383 -8.07 -2.19 20.40
N LEU A 384 -8.72 -1.09 20.01
CA LEU A 384 -8.88 0.09 20.87
C LEU A 384 -9.63 -0.23 22.16
N GLY A 385 -10.68 -1.07 22.07
CA GLY A 385 -11.43 -1.53 23.23
C GLY A 385 -10.57 -2.35 24.20
N PHE A 386 -9.62 -3.15 23.69
CA PHE A 386 -8.66 -3.87 24.53
C PHE A 386 -7.68 -2.92 25.22
N ASP A 387 -7.15 -1.96 24.50
CA ASP A 387 -6.20 -0.98 25.04
C ASP A 387 -6.82 -0.07 26.10
N GLN A 388 -8.12 0.21 25.97
CA GLN A 388 -8.85 1.06 26.91
C GLN A 388 -9.57 0.28 28.02
N GLY A 389 -9.40 -1.04 28.08
CA GLY A 389 -9.99 -1.88 29.11
C GLY A 389 -11.51 -2.01 29.05
N VAL A 390 -12.10 -1.80 27.88
CA VAL A 390 -13.55 -1.96 27.64
C VAL A 390 -13.94 -3.42 27.66
N LEU A 391 -13.09 -4.29 27.09
CA LEU A 391 -13.37 -5.73 26.90
C LEU A 391 -12.06 -6.53 26.80
N HIS A 392 -12.24 -7.85 26.74
CA HIS A 392 -11.22 -8.83 26.35
C HIS A 392 -11.83 -9.82 25.31
N PRO A 393 -11.07 -10.69 24.62
CA PRO A 393 -11.59 -11.50 23.51
C PRO A 393 -12.81 -12.38 23.83
N GLN A 394 -12.95 -12.83 25.06
CA GLN A 394 -14.06 -13.67 25.50
C GLN A 394 -15.16 -12.91 26.27
N THR A 395 -15.07 -11.56 26.34
CA THR A 395 -16.17 -10.76 26.90
C THR A 395 -17.44 -11.03 26.11
N VAL A 396 -18.51 -11.37 26.81
CA VAL A 396 -19.83 -11.59 26.19
C VAL A 396 -20.51 -10.24 25.95
N LEU A 397 -20.72 -9.95 24.70
CA LEU A 397 -21.43 -8.77 24.20
C LEU A 397 -22.89 -9.11 23.92
N ARG A 398 -23.75 -8.09 23.86
CA ARG A 398 -25.18 -8.26 23.57
C ARG A 398 -25.44 -7.95 22.09
N ASP A 399 -25.85 -8.95 21.35
CA ASP A 399 -26.31 -8.78 19.96
C ASP A 399 -27.84 -8.79 19.95
N VAL A 400 -28.43 -7.66 20.35
CA VAL A 400 -29.87 -7.45 20.49
C VAL A 400 -30.26 -6.10 19.85
N PRO A 401 -31.51 -5.88 19.46
CA PRO A 401 -31.97 -4.59 18.97
C PRO A 401 -31.56 -3.46 19.95
N THR A 402 -30.73 -2.58 19.50
CA THR A 402 -30.17 -1.52 20.36
C THR A 402 -30.06 -0.20 19.59
N ALA A 403 -30.53 0.89 20.17
CA ALA A 403 -30.36 2.23 19.63
C ALA A 403 -29.29 3.03 20.41
N PHE A 404 -28.49 3.78 19.67
CA PHE A 404 -27.41 4.62 20.18
C PHE A 404 -27.71 6.09 19.81
N GLY A 405 -28.56 6.72 20.61
CA GLY A 405 -29.15 8.00 20.23
C GLY A 405 -30.10 7.82 19.03
N PRO A 406 -30.03 8.67 18.02
CA PRO A 406 -30.84 8.52 16.81
C PRO A 406 -30.40 7.37 15.91
N TYR A 407 -29.27 6.74 16.20
CA TYR A 407 -28.68 5.67 15.38
C TYR A 407 -29.04 4.29 15.90
N ALA A 408 -29.81 3.55 15.14
CA ALA A 408 -30.21 2.17 15.44
C ALA A 408 -29.61 1.22 14.37
N PRO A 409 -28.42 0.66 14.61
CA PRO A 409 -27.79 -0.24 13.65
C PRO A 409 -28.52 -1.60 13.58
N GLU A 410 -28.71 -2.10 12.39
CA GLU A 410 -29.16 -3.47 12.14
C GLU A 410 -27.97 -4.36 11.77
N ASN A 411 -28.07 -5.66 12.05
CA ASN A 411 -27.14 -6.63 11.54
C ASN A 411 -27.43 -6.91 10.07
N PHE A 412 -26.39 -7.32 9.33
CA PHE A 412 -26.47 -7.54 7.88
C PHE A 412 -27.57 -8.54 7.47
N ASP A 413 -27.78 -9.57 8.27
CA ASP A 413 -28.78 -10.62 8.09
C ASP A 413 -30.16 -10.30 8.70
N GLY A 414 -30.34 -9.13 9.30
CA GLY A 414 -31.56 -8.73 9.99
C GLY A 414 -31.87 -9.49 11.29
N HIS A 415 -30.99 -10.41 11.71
CA HIS A 415 -31.18 -11.26 12.90
C HIS A 415 -30.25 -10.84 14.05
N PHE A 416 -30.59 -11.26 15.25
CA PHE A 416 -29.82 -11.02 16.47
C PHE A 416 -29.51 -12.37 17.14
N LEU A 417 -28.26 -12.52 17.61
CA LEU A 417 -27.75 -13.76 18.19
C LEU A 417 -27.81 -13.81 19.73
N GLY A 418 -28.20 -12.70 20.39
CA GLY A 418 -28.22 -12.61 21.85
C GLY A 418 -26.81 -12.45 22.44
N PRO A 419 -26.46 -13.23 23.48
CA PRO A 419 -25.12 -13.19 24.05
C PRO A 419 -24.10 -13.80 23.09
N ILE A 420 -23.05 -13.06 22.77
CA ILE A 420 -22.02 -13.49 21.84
C ILE A 420 -20.64 -13.02 22.33
N THR A 421 -19.61 -13.85 22.22
CA THR A 421 -18.25 -13.45 22.58
C THR A 421 -17.75 -12.33 21.65
N ALA A 422 -16.84 -11.49 22.14
CA ALA A 422 -16.21 -10.47 21.31
C ALA A 422 -15.49 -11.09 20.09
N THR A 423 -14.89 -12.26 20.26
CA THR A 423 -14.26 -13.03 19.17
C THR A 423 -15.28 -13.41 18.09
N ASP A 424 -16.40 -14.04 18.49
CA ASP A 424 -17.42 -14.44 17.52
C ASP A 424 -18.13 -13.24 16.89
N ALA A 425 -18.35 -12.16 17.66
CA ALA A 425 -18.94 -10.93 17.17
C ALA A 425 -18.08 -10.27 16.08
N LEU A 426 -16.75 -10.27 16.24
CA LEU A 426 -15.81 -9.78 15.22
C LEU A 426 -15.82 -10.69 13.99
N ASN A 427 -15.68 -12.01 14.18
CA ASN A 427 -15.55 -12.97 13.08
C ASN A 427 -16.86 -13.07 12.27
N ARG A 428 -18.02 -13.08 12.94
CA ARG A 428 -19.35 -13.01 12.29
C ARG A 428 -19.74 -11.60 11.85
N SER A 429 -18.86 -10.62 12.05
CA SER A 429 -19.07 -9.23 11.59
C SER A 429 -20.32 -8.56 12.14
N ARG A 430 -20.75 -8.89 13.38
CA ARG A 430 -21.97 -8.32 13.98
C ARG A 430 -21.84 -6.79 14.10
N ASN A 431 -22.90 -6.07 13.75
CA ASN A 431 -22.91 -4.62 13.74
C ASN A 431 -23.16 -4.03 15.14
N VAL A 432 -24.21 -4.51 15.82
CA VAL A 432 -24.62 -3.97 17.12
C VAL A 432 -23.50 -4.10 18.16
N PRO A 433 -22.84 -5.25 18.34
CA PRO A 433 -21.71 -5.36 19.26
C PRO A 433 -20.55 -4.42 18.93
N ALA A 434 -20.20 -4.26 17.64
CA ALA A 434 -19.12 -3.38 17.23
C ALA A 434 -19.43 -1.90 17.51
N VAL A 435 -20.67 -1.46 17.23
CA VAL A 435 -21.12 -0.11 17.55
C VAL A 435 -21.15 0.12 19.06
N TRP A 436 -21.57 -0.90 19.84
CA TRP A 436 -21.50 -0.82 21.29
C TRP A 436 -20.06 -0.61 21.78
N VAL A 437 -19.09 -1.40 21.32
CA VAL A 437 -17.68 -1.23 21.70
C VAL A 437 -17.23 0.18 21.35
N ALA A 438 -17.49 0.65 20.12
CA ALA A 438 -17.11 1.99 19.69
C ALA A 438 -17.72 3.10 20.54
N SER A 439 -18.97 2.93 21.00
CA SER A 439 -19.65 3.89 21.88
C SER A 439 -19.05 3.99 23.29
N GLN A 440 -18.27 2.98 23.71
CA GLN A 440 -17.55 2.97 24.99
C GLN A 440 -16.15 3.53 24.92
N LEU A 441 -15.61 3.72 23.68
CA LEU A 441 -14.26 4.24 23.50
C LEU A 441 -14.17 5.69 23.97
N LYS A 442 -13.05 5.97 24.62
CA LYS A 442 -12.62 7.33 25.00
C LYS A 442 -11.65 7.85 23.92
N SER A 443 -10.75 8.73 24.28
CA SER A 443 -9.68 9.18 23.38
C SER A 443 -8.45 8.23 23.43
N PRO A 444 -7.95 7.75 22.27
CA PRO A 444 -8.49 7.98 20.93
C PRO A 444 -9.73 7.12 20.63
N ASP A 445 -10.76 7.73 20.04
CA ASP A 445 -11.84 7.00 19.40
C ASP A 445 -11.43 6.52 17.97
N LEU A 446 -12.32 5.84 17.28
CA LEU A 446 -12.03 5.34 15.92
C LEU A 446 -11.66 6.47 14.95
N TYR A 447 -12.32 7.62 15.03
CA TYR A 447 -12.07 8.75 14.16
C TYR A 447 -10.66 9.34 14.39
N GLN A 448 -10.31 9.58 15.64
CA GLN A 448 -8.99 10.07 16.05
C GLN A 448 -7.89 9.08 15.67
N PHE A 449 -8.13 7.79 15.89
CA PHE A 449 -7.22 6.72 15.50
C PHE A 449 -6.93 6.73 13.99
N LEU A 450 -7.95 6.85 13.14
CA LEU A 450 -7.77 6.95 11.69
C LEU A 450 -7.00 8.20 11.27
N GLN A 451 -7.26 9.35 11.92
CA GLN A 451 -6.49 10.58 11.70
C GLN A 451 -5.02 10.40 12.07
N GLU A 452 -4.75 9.78 13.22
CA GLU A 452 -3.38 9.51 13.68
C GLU A 452 -2.63 8.51 12.79
N ALA A 453 -3.34 7.59 12.16
CA ALA A 453 -2.82 6.70 11.12
C ALA A 453 -2.62 7.42 9.77
N GLY A 454 -2.94 8.71 9.66
CA GLY A 454 -2.72 9.50 8.47
C GLY A 454 -3.81 9.35 7.39
N VAL A 455 -4.96 8.77 7.69
CA VAL A 455 -6.10 8.74 6.77
C VAL A 455 -6.58 10.17 6.52
N ARG A 456 -6.45 10.60 5.27
CA ARG A 456 -6.71 12.01 4.89
C ARG A 456 -8.13 12.19 4.37
N ARG A 457 -8.59 13.46 4.35
CA ARG A 457 -9.88 13.88 3.78
C ARG A 457 -11.09 13.19 4.43
N LEU A 458 -11.01 12.86 5.71
CA LEU A 458 -12.20 12.51 6.48
C LEU A 458 -13.04 13.77 6.70
N ALA A 459 -14.37 13.67 6.62
CA ALA A 459 -15.28 14.71 7.10
C ALA A 459 -15.17 14.86 8.63
N SER A 460 -15.96 15.73 9.25
CA SER A 460 -15.89 15.90 10.70
C SER A 460 -16.36 14.65 11.46
N ALA A 461 -15.89 14.48 12.69
CA ALA A 461 -16.32 13.39 13.57
C ALA A 461 -17.85 13.39 13.78
N GLN A 462 -18.46 14.60 13.90
CA GLN A 462 -19.90 14.74 14.04
C GLN A 462 -20.68 14.30 12.80
N HIS A 463 -20.10 14.48 11.60
CA HIS A 463 -20.72 14.02 10.35
C HIS A 463 -20.89 12.51 10.32
N TYR A 464 -19.87 11.77 10.76
CA TYR A 464 -19.92 10.32 10.75
C TYR A 464 -20.61 9.71 11.97
N GLY A 465 -20.37 10.28 13.15
CA GLY A 465 -20.81 9.68 14.39
C GLY A 465 -20.44 8.19 14.47
N LEU A 466 -21.33 7.37 15.01
CA LEU A 466 -21.14 5.93 15.10
C LEU A 466 -21.30 5.18 13.75
N ALA A 467 -21.81 5.83 12.70
CA ALA A 467 -21.88 5.21 11.37
C ALA A 467 -20.48 4.91 10.80
N LEU A 468 -19.42 5.60 11.27
CA LEU A 468 -18.04 5.32 10.92
C LEU A 468 -17.65 3.85 11.18
N VAL A 469 -18.20 3.24 12.21
CA VAL A 469 -18.00 1.82 12.60
C VAL A 469 -18.37 0.84 11.49
N LEU A 470 -19.38 1.19 10.71
CA LEU A 470 -19.94 0.37 9.64
C LEU A 470 -19.48 0.84 8.25
N GLY A 471 -18.45 1.66 8.19
CA GLY A 471 -17.87 2.14 6.93
C GLY A 471 -18.51 3.43 6.39
N GLY A 472 -19.11 4.25 7.26
CA GLY A 472 -19.63 5.57 6.88
C GLY A 472 -18.56 6.55 6.40
N GLY A 473 -17.29 6.30 6.71
CA GLY A 473 -16.14 7.05 6.23
C GLY A 473 -15.39 6.31 5.12
N GLU A 474 -14.85 7.05 4.16
CA GLU A 474 -14.11 6.46 3.04
C GLU A 474 -12.61 6.39 3.34
N VAL A 475 -11.99 5.27 3.01
CA VAL A 475 -10.54 5.04 3.09
C VAL A 475 -10.01 4.54 1.75
N THR A 476 -8.70 4.60 1.55
CA THR A 476 -8.05 3.96 0.40
C THR A 476 -7.66 2.51 0.74
N MET A 477 -7.47 1.68 -0.28
CA MET A 477 -6.91 0.34 -0.10
C MET A 477 -5.52 0.39 0.54
N GLN A 478 -4.73 1.39 0.20
CA GLN A 478 -3.39 1.60 0.75
C GLN A 478 -3.45 1.95 2.26
N ASP A 479 -4.43 2.75 2.70
CA ASP A 479 -4.66 3.01 4.12
C ASP A 479 -5.01 1.70 4.87
N LEU A 480 -5.92 0.89 4.31
CA LEU A 480 -6.27 -0.41 4.90
C LEU A 480 -5.06 -1.34 4.98
N ALA A 481 -4.25 -1.43 3.93
CA ALA A 481 -3.06 -2.28 3.92
C ALA A 481 -2.06 -1.86 5.01
N ALA A 482 -1.83 -0.55 5.20
CA ALA A 482 -0.97 -0.02 6.25
C ALA A 482 -1.52 -0.31 7.66
N LEU A 483 -2.84 -0.18 7.86
CA LEU A 483 -3.52 -0.48 9.12
C LEU A 483 -3.41 -1.98 9.49
N TYR A 484 -3.63 -2.89 8.53
CA TYR A 484 -3.47 -4.32 8.77
C TYR A 484 -2.00 -4.72 9.00
N ALA A 485 -1.06 -4.08 8.30
CA ALA A 485 0.36 -4.26 8.56
C ALA A 485 0.76 -3.80 9.97
N MET A 486 0.14 -2.75 10.49
CA MET A 486 0.33 -2.30 11.87
C MET A 486 -0.05 -3.38 12.89
N LEU A 487 -1.17 -4.11 12.70
CA LEU A 487 -1.53 -5.24 13.57
C LEU A 487 -0.44 -6.31 13.55
N ALA A 488 0.09 -6.66 12.36
CA ALA A 488 1.20 -7.61 12.21
C ALA A 488 2.49 -7.10 12.88
N ASN A 489 2.71 -5.79 12.87
CA ASN A 489 3.85 -5.09 13.47
C ASN A 489 3.61 -4.69 14.93
N ARG A 490 2.76 -5.44 15.66
CA ARG A 490 2.54 -5.26 17.09
C ARG A 490 2.04 -3.87 17.47
N GLY A 491 1.22 -3.25 16.64
CA GLY A 491 0.62 -1.93 16.85
C GLY A 491 1.50 -0.75 16.43
N GLU A 492 2.63 -1.01 15.79
CA GLU A 492 3.49 0.02 15.23
C GLU A 492 3.08 0.34 13.79
N PHE A 493 2.51 1.50 13.58
CA PHE A 493 2.12 2.00 12.26
C PHE A 493 3.33 2.56 11.52
N ARG A 494 3.51 2.14 10.28
CA ARG A 494 4.51 2.64 9.33
C ARG A 494 3.85 2.90 7.98
N PRO A 495 4.22 3.96 7.25
CA PRO A 495 3.71 4.20 5.91
C PRO A 495 4.22 3.14 4.92
N LEU A 496 3.43 2.91 3.87
CA LEU A 496 3.84 2.05 2.77
C LEU A 496 4.98 2.67 1.98
N ARG A 497 5.83 1.83 1.41
CA ARG A 497 6.94 2.21 0.52
C ARG A 497 6.72 1.60 -0.85
N LEU A 498 6.80 2.42 -1.88
CA LEU A 498 6.72 1.97 -3.27
C LEU A 498 8.06 2.07 -4.00
N ARG A 499 8.94 2.97 -3.54
CA ARG A 499 10.28 3.15 -4.07
C ARG A 499 11.32 2.63 -3.08
N ALA A 500 12.39 2.04 -3.59
CA ALA A 500 13.47 1.48 -2.75
C ALA A 500 14.26 2.57 -2.00
N ASP A 501 14.36 3.78 -2.59
CA ASP A 501 15.06 4.94 -2.03
C ASP A 501 14.24 5.71 -0.97
N GLU A 502 12.96 5.38 -0.80
CA GLU A 502 12.17 5.95 0.30
C GLU A 502 12.73 5.53 1.65
N PRO A 503 12.98 6.48 2.56
CA PRO A 503 13.53 6.14 3.87
C PRO A 503 12.55 5.26 4.65
N ALA A 504 13.08 4.25 5.34
CA ALA A 504 12.30 3.50 6.32
C ALA A 504 12.03 4.41 7.53
N LEU A 505 10.85 5.00 7.56
CA LEU A 505 10.45 5.87 8.66
C LEU A 505 10.27 5.06 9.96
N ARG A 506 10.66 5.67 11.08
CA ARG A 506 10.35 5.10 12.40
C ARG A 506 8.84 4.99 12.55
N GLY A 507 8.38 3.85 13.05
CA GLY A 507 6.96 3.62 13.27
C GLY A 507 6.41 4.46 14.42
N LYS A 508 5.14 4.83 14.33
CA LYS A 508 4.34 5.41 15.41
C LYS A 508 3.51 4.31 16.06
N ARG A 509 3.62 4.16 17.38
CA ARG A 509 2.77 3.22 18.11
C ARG A 509 1.36 3.78 18.24
N LEU A 510 0.39 3.12 17.61
CA LEU A 510 -1.02 3.49 17.67
C LEU A 510 -1.85 2.50 18.51
N LEU A 511 -1.37 1.26 18.65
CA LEU A 511 -1.96 0.22 19.49
C LEU A 511 -0.87 -0.44 20.34
N SER A 512 -1.24 -1.02 21.47
CA SER A 512 -0.32 -1.86 22.23
C SER A 512 -0.01 -3.16 21.48
N ALA A 513 1.12 -3.79 21.82
CA ALA A 513 1.46 -5.11 21.29
C ALA A 513 0.45 -6.17 21.76
N GLU A 514 -0.08 -6.00 22.94
CA GLU A 514 -1.08 -6.85 23.58
C GLU A 514 -2.41 -6.82 22.81
N ALA A 515 -2.94 -5.62 22.55
CA ALA A 515 -4.18 -5.44 21.79
C ALA A 515 -4.05 -5.96 20.35
N SER A 516 -2.94 -5.67 19.70
CA SER A 516 -2.64 -6.17 18.36
C SER A 516 -2.58 -7.70 18.32
N TYR A 517 -1.91 -8.32 19.30
CA TYR A 517 -1.84 -9.77 19.41
C TYR A 517 -3.22 -10.40 19.60
N MET A 518 -4.02 -9.89 20.55
CA MET A 518 -5.37 -10.39 20.83
C MET A 518 -6.28 -10.27 19.60
N THR A 519 -6.20 -9.13 18.90
CA THR A 519 -6.99 -8.92 17.68
C THR A 519 -6.58 -9.90 16.58
N MET A 520 -5.29 -10.12 16.39
CA MET A 520 -4.79 -11.11 15.43
C MET A 520 -5.24 -12.53 15.83
N ASP A 521 -5.15 -12.89 17.11
CA ASP A 521 -5.59 -14.21 17.60
C ASP A 521 -7.09 -14.43 17.36
N MET A 522 -7.93 -13.40 17.51
CA MET A 522 -9.35 -13.48 17.14
C MET A 522 -9.55 -13.70 15.64
N LEU A 523 -8.86 -12.92 14.78
CA LEU A 523 -8.98 -13.03 13.32
C LEU A 523 -8.51 -14.39 12.79
N ARG A 524 -7.54 -15.02 13.47
CA ARG A 524 -7.07 -16.37 13.13
C ARG A 524 -8.16 -17.44 13.26
N GLN A 525 -9.09 -17.25 14.18
CA GLN A 525 -10.18 -18.19 14.45
C GLN A 525 -11.30 -18.10 13.41
N HIS A 526 -11.22 -17.14 12.48
CA HIS A 526 -12.19 -17.01 11.40
C HIS A 526 -11.89 -18.06 10.32
N LEU A 527 -12.76 -19.06 10.19
CA LEU A 527 -12.61 -20.13 9.21
C LEU A 527 -12.74 -19.60 7.78
N ARG A 528 -12.00 -20.19 6.86
CA ARG A 528 -12.15 -19.92 5.42
C ARG A 528 -13.55 -20.33 4.95
N PRO A 529 -14.15 -19.62 3.97
CA PRO A 529 -15.48 -19.97 3.46
C PRO A 529 -15.56 -21.37 2.81
N ASP A 530 -14.43 -21.87 2.29
CA ASP A 530 -14.28 -23.16 1.61
C ASP A 530 -13.78 -24.29 2.53
N GLU A 531 -13.42 -24.00 3.78
CA GLU A 531 -13.04 -25.01 4.77
C GLU A 531 -14.30 -25.64 5.40
N THR A 532 -14.58 -26.89 5.05
CA THR A 532 -15.53 -27.71 5.79
C THR A 532 -14.88 -28.20 7.08
N SER A 533 -15.68 -28.33 8.15
CA SER A 533 -15.23 -28.90 9.44
C SER A 533 -14.58 -30.26 9.22
N GLY A 534 -13.26 -30.35 9.39
CA GLY A 534 -12.49 -31.58 9.21
C GLY A 534 -11.46 -31.55 8.07
N ALA A 535 -11.41 -30.50 7.26
CA ALA A 535 -10.32 -30.31 6.28
C ALA A 535 -9.00 -30.01 7.01
N GLN A 536 -7.88 -30.49 6.46
CA GLN A 536 -6.56 -30.14 6.99
C GLN A 536 -6.37 -28.62 6.90
N PRO A 537 -5.88 -27.96 7.98
CA PRO A 537 -5.63 -26.53 7.95
C PRO A 537 -4.71 -26.17 6.77
N SER A 538 -4.98 -25.06 6.09
CA SER A 538 -4.05 -24.53 5.11
C SER A 538 -2.67 -24.38 5.75
N SER A 539 -1.61 -24.61 4.99
CA SER A 539 -0.23 -24.63 5.48
C SER A 539 0.22 -23.31 6.13
N VAL A 540 -0.52 -22.21 5.91
CA VAL A 540 -0.23 -20.89 6.47
C VAL A 540 -1.46 -20.30 7.13
N PRO A 541 -1.39 -19.90 8.42
CA PRO A 541 -2.48 -19.19 9.10
C PRO A 541 -2.82 -17.88 8.41
N VAL A 542 -4.12 -17.59 8.26
CA VAL A 542 -4.63 -16.37 7.67
C VAL A 542 -5.46 -15.61 8.70
N TYR A 543 -5.15 -14.33 8.86
CA TYR A 543 -5.80 -13.40 9.78
C TYR A 543 -6.59 -12.39 8.95
N TRP A 544 -7.90 -12.56 8.82
CA TRP A 544 -8.64 -11.84 7.79
C TRP A 544 -9.98 -11.30 8.25
N LYS A 545 -10.46 -10.28 7.52
CA LYS A 545 -11.77 -9.67 7.74
C LYS A 545 -12.39 -9.20 6.42
N THR A 546 -13.67 -9.47 6.24
CA THR A 546 -14.48 -8.95 5.14
C THR A 546 -15.09 -7.59 5.45
N GLY A 547 -15.41 -6.85 4.41
CA GLY A 547 -16.21 -5.65 4.42
C GLY A 547 -17.20 -5.64 3.25
N THR A 548 -18.40 -5.15 3.51
CA THR A 548 -19.43 -4.90 2.49
C THR A 548 -19.89 -3.46 2.71
N SER A 549 -19.84 -2.62 1.68
CA SER A 549 -20.34 -1.25 1.78
C SER A 549 -21.86 -1.20 1.73
N TRP A 550 -22.44 -0.10 2.23
CA TRP A 550 -23.85 0.17 2.09
C TRP A 550 -24.30 0.11 0.63
N SER A 551 -25.46 -0.48 0.38
CA SER A 551 -26.03 -0.70 -0.97
C SER A 551 -25.20 -1.60 -1.88
N PHE A 552 -24.35 -2.47 -1.37
CA PHE A 552 -23.60 -3.47 -2.16
C PHE A 552 -22.81 -2.87 -3.34
N ARG A 553 -22.03 -1.83 -3.08
CA ARG A 553 -21.17 -1.19 -4.09
C ARG A 553 -19.74 -1.69 -4.06
N ASP A 554 -19.26 -2.05 -2.87
CA ASP A 554 -17.88 -2.44 -2.60
C ASP A 554 -17.84 -3.70 -1.74
N ALA A 555 -17.16 -4.71 -2.22
CA ALA A 555 -16.83 -5.93 -1.47
C ALA A 555 -15.33 -5.92 -1.16
N TRP A 556 -14.97 -6.13 0.11
CA TRP A 556 -13.60 -6.07 0.58
C TRP A 556 -13.19 -7.34 1.32
N THR A 557 -11.93 -7.72 1.20
CA THR A 557 -11.25 -8.61 2.13
C THR A 557 -9.84 -8.10 2.38
N ALA A 558 -9.50 -7.93 3.65
CA ALA A 558 -8.18 -7.54 4.08
C ALA A 558 -7.64 -8.55 5.08
N GLY A 559 -6.37 -8.91 4.97
CA GLY A 559 -5.81 -9.91 5.88
C GLY A 559 -4.29 -10.00 5.84
N VAL A 560 -3.76 -10.69 6.84
CA VAL A 560 -2.33 -10.97 7.04
C VAL A 560 -2.11 -12.48 6.89
N PHE A 561 -1.06 -12.88 6.18
CA PHE A 561 -0.62 -14.27 6.06
C PHE A 561 0.88 -14.32 5.79
N GLY A 562 1.58 -15.24 6.40
CA GLY A 562 3.04 -15.26 6.34
C GLY A 562 3.62 -13.87 6.67
N PRO A 563 4.53 -13.33 5.84
CA PRO A 563 5.08 -11.98 6.01
C PRO A 563 4.24 -10.89 5.33
N TYR A 564 3.10 -11.21 4.71
CA TYR A 564 2.37 -10.31 3.84
C TYR A 564 1.04 -9.82 4.42
N VAL A 565 0.66 -8.62 4.00
CA VAL A 565 -0.72 -8.13 4.01
C VAL A 565 -1.23 -8.12 2.59
N LEU A 566 -2.44 -8.66 2.39
CA LEU A 566 -3.19 -8.56 1.15
C LEU A 566 -4.51 -7.83 1.43
N VAL A 567 -4.83 -6.87 0.59
CA VAL A 567 -6.16 -6.26 0.54
C VAL A 567 -6.71 -6.42 -0.87
N VAL A 568 -7.93 -6.93 -0.95
CA VAL A 568 -8.67 -7.17 -2.18
C VAL A 568 -9.97 -6.38 -2.15
N TRP A 569 -10.29 -5.75 -3.25
CA TRP A 569 -11.58 -5.10 -3.53
C TRP A 569 -12.19 -5.67 -4.80
N VAL A 570 -13.49 -5.89 -4.76
CA VAL A 570 -14.31 -6.27 -5.92
C VAL A 570 -15.50 -5.31 -6.00
N GLY A 571 -15.74 -4.76 -7.18
CA GLY A 571 -16.77 -3.76 -7.40
C GLY A 571 -16.72 -3.18 -8.80
N ASN A 572 -17.43 -2.07 -9.04
CA ASN A 572 -17.41 -1.32 -10.29
C ASN A 572 -17.03 0.14 -10.00
N PHE A 573 -16.28 0.78 -10.91
CA PHE A 573 -15.83 2.17 -10.69
C PHE A 573 -16.96 3.18 -10.88
N ASP A 574 -18.02 2.82 -11.60
CA ASP A 574 -19.24 3.62 -11.78
C ASP A 574 -20.14 3.70 -10.54
N ASN A 575 -19.74 3.04 -9.42
CA ASN A 575 -20.52 2.90 -8.19
C ASN A 575 -21.89 2.21 -8.36
N SER A 576 -22.09 1.45 -9.43
CA SER A 576 -23.30 0.64 -9.60
C SER A 576 -23.49 -0.34 -8.45
N THR A 577 -24.73 -0.50 -7.99
CA THR A 577 -25.08 -1.47 -6.95
C THR A 577 -25.21 -2.86 -7.54
N ASN A 578 -24.68 -3.86 -6.84
CA ASN A 578 -24.84 -5.25 -7.25
C ASN A 578 -24.92 -6.15 -6.00
N THR A 579 -26.00 -6.86 -5.82
CA THR A 579 -26.22 -7.77 -4.67
C THR A 579 -25.16 -8.88 -4.57
N ALA A 580 -24.41 -9.14 -5.64
CA ALA A 580 -23.25 -10.05 -5.59
C ALA A 580 -22.03 -9.47 -4.86
N PHE A 581 -21.97 -8.15 -4.59
CA PHE A 581 -20.83 -7.51 -3.92
C PHE A 581 -20.92 -7.62 -2.40
N VAL A 582 -21.01 -8.86 -1.93
CA VAL A 582 -20.85 -9.19 -0.52
C VAL A 582 -19.42 -9.64 -0.26
N GLY A 583 -18.79 -9.08 0.78
CA GLY A 583 -17.36 -9.32 1.04
C GLY A 583 -16.97 -10.80 1.11
N VAL A 584 -17.80 -11.63 1.77
CA VAL A 584 -17.53 -13.07 1.90
C VAL A 584 -17.74 -13.84 0.59
N ASP A 585 -18.67 -13.37 -0.27
CA ASP A 585 -19.04 -14.08 -1.50
C ASP A 585 -18.28 -13.58 -2.74
N ALA A 586 -17.78 -12.34 -2.72
CA ALA A 586 -17.09 -11.74 -3.84
C ALA A 586 -15.60 -11.52 -3.57
N ALA A 587 -15.22 -10.85 -2.48
CA ALA A 587 -13.82 -10.49 -2.27
C ALA A 587 -13.01 -11.62 -1.60
N ALA A 588 -13.61 -12.40 -0.67
CA ALA A 588 -12.91 -13.48 0.01
C ALA A 588 -12.47 -14.62 -0.93
N PRO A 589 -13.27 -15.09 -1.90
CA PRO A 589 -12.80 -16.09 -2.84
C PRO A 589 -11.59 -15.65 -3.64
N LEU A 590 -11.56 -14.41 -4.14
CA LEU A 590 -10.39 -13.87 -4.83
C LEU A 590 -9.18 -13.74 -3.89
N PHE A 591 -9.40 -13.26 -2.66
CA PHE A 591 -8.36 -13.14 -1.65
C PHE A 591 -7.69 -14.50 -1.40
N PHE A 592 -8.45 -15.56 -1.16
CA PHE A 592 -7.90 -16.90 -0.90
C PHE A 592 -7.27 -17.53 -2.14
N GLN A 593 -7.82 -17.32 -3.33
CA GLN A 593 -7.16 -17.73 -4.58
C GLN A 593 -5.76 -17.12 -4.74
N VAL A 594 -5.60 -15.86 -4.37
CA VAL A 594 -4.29 -15.20 -4.36
C VAL A 594 -3.38 -15.81 -3.30
N VAL A 595 -3.85 -15.98 -2.05
CA VAL A 595 -3.08 -16.59 -0.96
C VAL A 595 -2.57 -17.99 -1.36
N ASP A 596 -3.45 -18.82 -1.92
CA ASP A 596 -3.12 -20.19 -2.34
C ASP A 596 -2.12 -20.21 -3.51
N ALA A 597 -2.28 -19.31 -4.49
CA ALA A 597 -1.34 -19.18 -5.60
C ALA A 597 0.05 -18.75 -5.12
N LEU A 598 0.11 -17.78 -4.20
CA LEU A 598 1.38 -17.33 -3.63
C LEU A 598 2.06 -18.39 -2.78
N ASN A 599 1.28 -19.17 -2.03
CA ASN A 599 1.81 -20.27 -1.23
C ASN A 599 2.29 -21.45 -2.09
N ALA A 600 1.67 -21.67 -3.26
CA ALA A 600 2.11 -22.68 -4.22
C ALA A 600 3.40 -22.27 -4.95
N GLU A 601 3.57 -20.99 -5.25
CA GLU A 601 4.77 -20.46 -5.92
C GLU A 601 5.98 -20.36 -4.97
N ARG A 602 5.74 -20.03 -3.71
CA ARG A 602 6.77 -19.83 -2.67
C ARG A 602 6.26 -20.40 -1.36
N THR A 603 6.95 -21.36 -0.76
CA THR A 603 6.59 -21.84 0.59
C THR A 603 6.63 -20.65 1.55
N LEU A 604 5.45 -20.21 1.98
CA LEU A 604 5.31 -19.10 2.90
C LEU A 604 5.55 -19.56 4.32
N VAL A 605 6.41 -18.85 5.04
CA VAL A 605 6.68 -19.12 6.46
C VAL A 605 6.12 -17.95 7.27
N GLU A 606 5.31 -18.29 8.27
CA GLU A 606 4.82 -17.28 9.20
C GLU A 606 5.97 -16.77 10.10
N PRO A 607 6.18 -15.44 10.18
CA PRO A 607 7.12 -14.87 11.15
C PRO A 607 6.70 -15.25 12.58
N PRO A 608 7.63 -15.60 13.49
CA PRO A 608 7.30 -15.94 14.86
C PRO A 608 6.52 -14.80 15.55
N ARG A 609 5.27 -15.08 15.97
CA ARG A 609 4.45 -14.15 16.74
C ARG A 609 4.55 -14.45 18.21
N ALA A 610 5.62 -13.97 18.86
CA ALA A 610 5.78 -14.15 20.29
C ALA A 610 4.64 -13.45 21.06
N VAL A 611 4.10 -14.17 22.07
CA VAL A 611 3.11 -13.61 23.01
C VAL A 611 3.74 -12.43 23.74
N PRO A 612 3.10 -11.25 23.75
CA PRO A 612 3.61 -10.11 24.51
C PRO A 612 3.74 -10.43 25.99
N PRO A 613 4.82 -9.99 26.66
CA PRO A 613 5.15 -10.44 28.03
C PRO A 613 4.11 -10.00 29.09
N LYS A 614 3.39 -8.92 28.85
CA LYS A 614 2.33 -8.44 29.74
C LYS A 614 1.05 -9.23 29.60
N LEU A 615 0.86 -9.97 28.50
CA LEU A 615 -0.36 -10.72 28.26
C LEU A 615 -0.38 -11.98 29.15
N LYS A 616 -1.50 -12.20 29.83
CA LYS A 616 -1.72 -13.36 30.69
C LYS A 616 -2.98 -14.10 30.28
N ARG A 617 -3.08 -15.40 30.64
CA ARG A 617 -4.30 -16.18 30.52
C ARG A 617 -4.98 -16.25 31.86
N VAL A 618 -6.29 -16.00 31.88
CA VAL A 618 -7.12 -16.11 33.08
C VAL A 618 -8.26 -17.08 32.83
N ARG A 619 -8.74 -17.75 33.89
CA ARG A 619 -9.96 -18.54 33.82
C ARG A 619 -11.18 -17.63 33.77
N ILE A 620 -12.14 -17.96 32.95
CA ILE A 620 -13.41 -17.27 32.78
C ILE A 620 -14.58 -18.22 32.82
N CYS A 621 -15.76 -17.70 33.18
CA CYS A 621 -17.05 -18.35 32.98
C CYS A 621 -17.49 -18.17 31.53
N LEU A 622 -17.72 -19.27 30.78
CA LEU A 622 -18.05 -19.20 29.37
C LEU A 622 -19.39 -18.47 29.10
N ALA A 623 -20.31 -18.52 30.05
CA ALA A 623 -21.61 -17.88 29.90
C ALA A 623 -21.52 -16.33 29.89
N SER A 624 -20.64 -15.74 30.71
CA SER A 624 -20.54 -14.28 30.85
C SER A 624 -19.27 -13.69 30.25
N GLY A 625 -18.21 -14.52 30.10
CA GLY A 625 -16.85 -14.04 29.83
C GLY A 625 -16.13 -13.47 31.06
N ASP A 626 -16.76 -13.32 32.19
CA ASP A 626 -16.18 -12.81 33.45
C ASP A 626 -15.44 -13.92 34.23
N LEU A 627 -14.77 -13.56 35.32
CA LEU A 627 -14.16 -14.56 36.24
C LEU A 627 -15.23 -15.51 36.77
N PRO A 628 -14.90 -16.81 36.90
CA PRO A 628 -15.87 -17.77 37.37
C PRO A 628 -16.16 -17.55 38.84
N ASN A 629 -17.43 -17.61 39.21
CA ASN A 629 -17.86 -17.85 40.59
C ASN A 629 -17.89 -19.38 40.83
N GLU A 630 -18.20 -19.78 42.07
CA GLU A 630 -18.26 -21.19 42.46
C GLU A 630 -19.39 -22.00 41.74
N TRP A 631 -20.40 -21.31 41.20
CA TRP A 631 -21.57 -21.85 40.50
C TRP A 631 -21.41 -21.94 39.00
N CYS A 632 -20.33 -21.43 38.41
CA CYS A 632 -20.14 -21.47 36.98
C CYS A 632 -19.85 -22.88 36.46
N PRO A 633 -20.75 -23.50 35.65
CA PRO A 633 -20.64 -24.89 35.25
C PRO A 633 -19.57 -25.12 34.17
N GLN A 634 -19.34 -24.13 33.32
CA GLN A 634 -18.41 -24.23 32.21
C GLN A 634 -17.40 -23.11 32.25
N GLN A 635 -16.11 -23.46 32.35
CA GLN A 635 -15.02 -22.52 32.40
C GLN A 635 -14.11 -22.65 31.18
N GLY A 636 -13.54 -21.56 30.77
CA GLY A 636 -12.56 -21.45 29.67
C GLY A 636 -11.37 -20.56 30.01
N TRP A 637 -10.61 -20.22 29.00
CA TRP A 637 -9.44 -19.34 29.12
C TRP A 637 -9.58 -18.12 28.21
N ALA A 638 -9.21 -16.96 28.73
CA ALA A 638 -9.15 -15.72 27.95
C ALA A 638 -7.76 -15.07 28.07
N TRP A 639 -7.36 -14.36 27.01
CA TRP A 639 -6.25 -13.43 27.08
C TRP A 639 -6.67 -12.19 27.86
N PHE A 640 -5.74 -11.69 28.68
CA PHE A 640 -5.99 -10.63 29.65
C PHE A 640 -4.78 -9.74 29.81
N ILE A 641 -4.99 -8.42 29.79
CA ILE A 641 -3.96 -7.42 30.08
C ILE A 641 -4.12 -7.00 31.54
N PRO A 642 -3.22 -7.44 32.45
CA PRO A 642 -3.28 -7.05 33.87
C PRO A 642 -3.30 -5.52 34.05
N GLY A 643 -4.21 -5.06 34.90
CA GLY A 643 -4.40 -3.63 35.16
C GLY A 643 -5.20 -2.87 34.10
N THR A 644 -5.53 -3.51 32.96
CA THR A 644 -6.28 -2.87 31.86
C THR A 644 -7.58 -3.59 31.59
N SER A 645 -7.54 -4.90 31.31
CA SER A 645 -8.75 -5.68 31.00
C SER A 645 -9.75 -5.65 32.14
N PRO A 646 -11.07 -5.63 31.87
CA PRO A 646 -12.09 -5.55 32.92
C PRO A 646 -12.08 -6.83 33.78
N ILE A 647 -12.15 -6.64 35.10
CA ILE A 647 -12.23 -7.72 36.07
C ILE A 647 -13.61 -7.64 36.72
N ARG A 648 -14.43 -8.65 36.46
CA ARG A 648 -15.73 -8.85 37.10
C ARG A 648 -15.88 -10.33 37.42
N VAL A 649 -16.62 -10.66 38.47
CA VAL A 649 -17.04 -12.05 38.74
C VAL A 649 -18.37 -12.29 38.08
N SER A 650 -18.55 -13.47 37.48
CA SER A 650 -19.79 -13.82 36.81
C SER A 650 -20.98 -13.76 37.77
N THR A 651 -22.07 -13.12 37.33
CA THR A 651 -23.30 -13.02 38.08
C THR A 651 -24.43 -13.82 37.38
N VAL A 652 -24.10 -14.53 36.30
CA VAL A 652 -25.11 -15.26 35.50
C VAL A 652 -25.62 -16.47 36.28
N HIS A 653 -24.76 -17.28 36.88
CA HIS A 653 -25.17 -18.45 37.65
C HIS A 653 -25.22 -18.12 39.12
N ARG A 654 -26.39 -18.26 39.74
CA ARG A 654 -26.63 -17.98 41.15
C ARG A 654 -27.44 -19.08 41.78
N PRO A 655 -27.18 -19.39 43.07
CA PRO A 655 -27.98 -20.32 43.81
C PRO A 655 -29.32 -19.69 44.22
N VAL A 656 -30.41 -20.42 44.13
CA VAL A 656 -31.70 -20.05 44.68
C VAL A 656 -32.17 -21.20 45.59
N VAL A 657 -32.53 -20.87 46.82
CA VAL A 657 -33.10 -21.85 47.74
C VAL A 657 -34.55 -22.03 47.40
N ILE A 658 -34.96 -23.26 47.15
CA ILE A 658 -36.29 -23.65 46.70
C ILE A 658 -36.98 -24.34 47.86
N ASP A 659 -38.24 -24.02 48.12
CA ASP A 659 -39.14 -24.74 49.00
C ASP A 659 -39.69 -26.00 48.29
N ASP A 660 -39.43 -27.15 48.83
CA ASP A 660 -39.77 -28.46 48.22
C ASP A 660 -41.27 -28.70 48.04
N ALA A 661 -42.12 -28.09 48.90
CA ALA A 661 -43.54 -28.22 48.85
C ALA A 661 -44.21 -27.33 47.79
N THR A 662 -43.61 -26.11 47.57
CA THR A 662 -44.23 -25.08 46.69
C THR A 662 -43.53 -24.93 45.36
N GLY A 663 -42.27 -25.37 45.25
CA GLY A 663 -41.44 -25.14 44.09
C GLY A 663 -41.08 -23.63 43.89
N LYS A 664 -41.37 -22.78 44.86
CA LYS A 664 -41.05 -21.35 44.85
C LYS A 664 -39.73 -21.08 45.62
N ALA A 665 -39.18 -19.89 45.45
CA ALA A 665 -38.05 -19.47 46.27
C ALA A 665 -38.44 -19.49 47.75
N ALA A 666 -37.62 -20.12 48.59
CA ALA A 666 -37.87 -20.22 50.02
C ALA A 666 -37.55 -18.87 50.70
N CYS A 667 -38.33 -18.56 51.76
CA CYS A 667 -38.06 -17.37 52.58
C CYS A 667 -37.15 -17.72 53.77
N PRO A 668 -36.20 -16.83 54.16
CA PRO A 668 -35.45 -17.02 55.39
C PRO A 668 -36.33 -16.96 56.64
N PRO A 669 -35.99 -17.71 57.72
CA PRO A 669 -34.88 -18.63 57.86
C PRO A 669 -35.14 -19.96 57.11
N TYR A 670 -34.09 -20.47 56.40
CA TYR A 670 -34.23 -21.69 55.61
C TYR A 670 -34.28 -22.96 56.50
N ASP A 671 -35.22 -23.85 56.24
CA ASP A 671 -35.28 -25.19 56.86
C ASP A 671 -34.65 -26.22 55.92
N GLY A 672 -33.41 -26.64 56.17
CA GLY A 672 -32.68 -27.56 55.34
C GLY A 672 -33.31 -28.96 55.14
N LYS A 673 -34.44 -29.26 55.83
CA LYS A 673 -35.23 -30.48 55.63
C LYS A 673 -36.33 -30.28 54.60
N ARG A 674 -36.70 -29.04 54.30
CA ARG A 674 -37.80 -28.65 53.40
C ARG A 674 -37.40 -27.79 52.25
N THR A 675 -36.10 -27.56 52.11
CA THR A 675 -35.53 -26.71 51.07
C THR A 675 -34.29 -27.35 50.45
N HIS A 676 -34.11 -27.16 49.15
CA HIS A 676 -32.86 -27.45 48.45
C HIS A 676 -32.36 -26.26 47.72
N THR A 677 -31.06 -26.28 47.31
CA THR A 677 -30.45 -25.20 46.53
C THR A 677 -30.39 -25.66 45.05
N GLU A 678 -30.94 -24.86 44.15
CA GLU A 678 -30.90 -25.04 42.71
C GLU A 678 -30.15 -23.84 42.05
N ILE A 679 -29.38 -24.12 41.02
CA ILE A 679 -28.63 -23.05 40.27
C ILE A 679 -29.48 -22.57 39.10
N PHE A 680 -29.71 -21.25 39.02
CA PHE A 680 -30.44 -20.60 37.94
C PHE A 680 -29.53 -19.65 37.15
N GLU A 681 -29.91 -19.45 35.87
CA GLU A 681 -29.29 -18.46 35.00
C GLU A 681 -30.04 -17.12 35.08
N PHE A 682 -29.34 -16.07 35.51
CA PHE A 682 -29.90 -14.72 35.65
C PHE A 682 -29.54 -13.88 34.43
N TRP A 683 -30.23 -14.14 33.32
CA TRP A 683 -30.06 -13.38 32.11
C TRP A 683 -30.87 -12.07 32.17
N PRO A 684 -30.34 -10.92 31.71
CA PRO A 684 -31.11 -9.69 31.54
C PRO A 684 -32.32 -9.88 30.61
N SER A 685 -33.34 -9.04 30.83
CA SER A 685 -34.67 -9.19 30.18
C SER A 685 -34.58 -9.12 28.63
N ASP A 686 -33.68 -8.33 28.06
CA ASP A 686 -33.45 -8.22 26.62
C ASP A 686 -32.89 -9.52 26.02
N LEU A 687 -31.95 -10.17 26.71
CA LEU A 687 -31.40 -11.46 26.31
C LEU A 687 -32.43 -12.60 26.50
N GLN A 688 -33.22 -12.55 27.57
CA GLN A 688 -34.30 -13.51 27.75
C GLN A 688 -35.34 -13.46 26.62
N GLN A 689 -35.63 -12.25 26.12
CA GLN A 689 -36.51 -12.06 24.96
C GLN A 689 -35.95 -12.69 23.69
N VAL A 690 -34.65 -12.50 23.42
CA VAL A 690 -33.97 -13.08 22.26
C VAL A 690 -33.94 -14.62 22.36
N PHE A 691 -33.66 -15.19 23.55
CA PHE A 691 -33.75 -16.64 23.76
C PHE A 691 -35.15 -17.18 23.51
N ALA A 692 -36.19 -16.47 23.96
CA ALA A 692 -37.56 -16.87 23.72
C ALA A 692 -37.91 -16.82 22.22
N GLN A 693 -37.50 -15.76 21.50
CA GLN A 693 -37.69 -15.63 20.05
C GLN A 693 -36.93 -16.70 19.25
N ALA A 694 -35.78 -17.15 19.75
CA ALA A 694 -35.02 -18.24 19.16
C ALA A 694 -35.57 -19.64 19.47
N GLY A 695 -36.67 -19.76 20.21
CA GLY A 695 -37.27 -21.03 20.58
C GLY A 695 -36.54 -21.80 21.69
N ILE A 696 -35.61 -21.14 22.39
CA ILE A 696 -34.83 -21.73 23.51
C ILE A 696 -34.98 -20.91 24.79
N PRO A 697 -36.25 -20.72 25.28
CA PRO A 697 -36.48 -19.89 26.44
C PRO A 697 -35.71 -20.41 27.66
N ARG A 698 -35.07 -19.47 28.38
CA ARG A 698 -34.34 -19.80 29.61
C ARG A 698 -35.30 -19.82 30.79
N ARG A 699 -35.07 -20.77 31.68
CA ARG A 699 -35.84 -20.89 32.89
C ARG A 699 -35.58 -19.69 33.82
N ARG A 700 -36.61 -18.96 34.21
CA ARG A 700 -36.54 -17.88 35.16
C ARG A 700 -36.46 -18.41 36.59
N PRO A 701 -35.72 -17.71 37.49
CA PRO A 701 -35.74 -18.03 38.89
C PRO A 701 -37.18 -17.95 39.44
N PRO A 702 -37.63 -18.92 40.23
CA PRO A 702 -38.98 -18.91 40.80
C PRO A 702 -39.08 -17.78 41.84
N GLN A 703 -40.24 -17.14 41.89
CA GLN A 703 -40.57 -16.12 42.89
C GLN A 703 -41.38 -16.68 44.05
N ASN A 704 -41.18 -16.04 45.21
CA ASN A 704 -42.12 -16.13 46.32
C ASN A 704 -42.55 -14.71 46.73
N ALA A 705 -43.81 -14.33 46.46
CA ALA A 705 -44.36 -13.03 46.79
C ALA A 705 -44.47 -12.76 48.28
N ASP A 706 -44.42 -13.84 49.07
CA ASP A 706 -44.59 -13.77 50.55
C ASP A 706 -43.26 -13.42 51.27
N CYS A 707 -42.14 -13.46 50.59
CA CYS A 707 -40.83 -13.09 51.14
C CYS A 707 -40.62 -11.58 51.15
N ARG A 708 -41.28 -10.86 52.02
CA ARG A 708 -41.14 -9.36 52.11
C ARG A 708 -39.80 -8.88 52.66
N ASP A 709 -39.05 -9.76 53.37
CA ASP A 709 -37.79 -9.41 54.04
C ASP A 709 -36.59 -10.24 53.54
N ALA A 710 -36.70 -10.86 52.37
CA ALA A 710 -35.53 -11.51 51.75
C ALA A 710 -34.48 -10.41 51.45
N GLY A 711 -33.38 -10.44 52.21
CA GLY A 711 -32.30 -9.45 52.11
C GLY A 711 -31.88 -9.16 50.69
N GLN A 712 -31.18 -8.04 50.47
CA GLN A 712 -30.79 -7.49 49.17
C GLN A 712 -30.48 -8.58 48.16
N VAL A 713 -31.44 -8.81 47.23
CA VAL A 713 -31.22 -9.74 46.14
C VAL A 713 -30.10 -9.16 45.27
N GLU A 714 -28.94 -9.82 45.30
CA GLU A 714 -27.83 -9.48 44.42
C GLU A 714 -28.29 -9.49 42.98
N GLY A 715 -28.09 -8.41 42.24
CA GLY A 715 -28.44 -8.33 40.81
C GLY A 715 -28.14 -6.97 40.26
N ASP A 716 -28.00 -6.87 38.95
CA ASP A 716 -27.74 -5.61 38.29
C ASP A 716 -28.94 -4.67 38.37
N PRO A 717 -28.74 -3.36 38.59
CA PRO A 717 -29.85 -2.40 38.53
C PRO A 717 -30.43 -2.33 37.12
N PRO A 718 -31.72 -1.96 36.97
CA PRO A 718 -32.30 -1.75 35.67
C PRO A 718 -31.52 -0.69 34.88
N ARG A 719 -31.52 -0.81 33.57
CA ARG A 719 -30.87 0.12 32.65
C ARG A 719 -31.89 0.70 31.69
N ILE A 720 -32.06 2.00 31.69
CA ILE A 720 -32.94 2.70 30.74
C ILE A 720 -32.33 2.55 29.33
N THR A 721 -33.12 2.00 28.41
CA THR A 721 -32.80 1.86 26.98
C THR A 721 -33.51 2.94 26.16
N SER A 722 -34.69 3.39 26.57
CA SER A 722 -35.45 4.53 26.03
C SER A 722 -36.03 5.33 27.18
N PRO A 723 -35.97 6.67 27.17
CA PRO A 723 -35.43 7.59 26.14
C PRO A 723 -33.93 7.51 26.00
N LEU A 724 -33.45 7.89 24.80
CA LEU A 724 -32.03 7.82 24.45
C LEU A 724 -31.23 8.94 25.11
N ARG A 725 -30.02 8.65 25.58
CA ARG A 725 -29.16 9.64 26.22
C ARG A 725 -28.70 10.68 25.19
N GLY A 726 -28.86 11.98 25.52
CA GLY A 726 -28.39 13.08 24.67
C GLY A 726 -29.28 13.37 23.45
N SER A 727 -30.43 12.71 23.31
CA SER A 727 -31.39 13.01 22.26
C SER A 727 -32.45 13.99 22.74
N THR A 728 -32.84 14.93 21.86
CA THR A 728 -33.98 15.82 22.08
C THR A 728 -35.19 15.24 21.35
N TYR A 729 -36.26 14.99 22.06
CA TYR A 729 -37.53 14.51 21.52
C TYR A 729 -38.38 15.68 21.08
N ALA A 730 -38.85 15.67 19.83
CA ALA A 730 -39.67 16.73 19.27
C ALA A 730 -41.11 16.60 19.71
N MET A 731 -41.70 17.70 20.24
CA MET A 731 -43.12 17.81 20.51
C MET A 731 -43.78 18.71 19.45
N ARG A 732 -44.77 18.22 18.73
CA ARG A 732 -45.51 18.96 17.70
C ARG A 732 -46.50 19.91 18.35
N VAL A 733 -46.35 21.24 18.09
CA VAL A 733 -47.19 22.30 18.71
C VAL A 733 -48.67 22.14 18.37
N LYS A 734 -49.00 21.67 17.18
CA LYS A 734 -50.40 21.51 16.72
C LYS A 734 -51.06 20.18 17.11
N ARG A 735 -50.28 19.20 17.62
CA ARG A 735 -50.74 17.86 17.96
C ARG A 735 -49.99 17.32 19.17
N THR A 736 -49.99 18.10 20.24
CA THR A 736 -49.31 17.70 21.50
C THR A 736 -49.77 16.37 22.05
N GLU A 737 -51.05 16.01 21.78
CA GLU A 737 -51.66 14.74 22.24
C GLU A 737 -51.09 13.51 21.52
N GLU A 738 -50.45 13.67 20.35
CA GLU A 738 -49.85 12.57 19.58
C GLU A 738 -48.39 12.28 19.98
N THR A 739 -47.74 13.21 20.73
CA THR A 739 -46.35 12.96 21.09
C THR A 739 -46.25 12.06 22.31
N ARG A 740 -45.96 10.79 22.04
CA ARG A 740 -45.71 9.77 23.09
C ARG A 740 -44.25 9.34 23.05
N ILE A 741 -43.57 9.42 24.20
CA ILE A 741 -42.20 8.97 24.36
C ILE A 741 -42.23 7.59 25.02
N ALA A 742 -41.69 6.58 24.38
CA ALA A 742 -41.62 5.25 24.93
C ALA A 742 -40.50 5.15 25.98
N PHE A 743 -40.81 4.68 27.16
CA PHE A 743 -39.87 4.35 28.23
C PHE A 743 -39.66 2.83 28.21
N ASN A 744 -38.42 2.44 28.13
CA ASN A 744 -38.04 1.03 28.16
C ASN A 744 -36.72 0.86 28.94
N ALA A 745 -36.57 -0.25 29.64
CA ALA A 745 -35.36 -0.59 30.36
C ALA A 745 -35.09 -2.11 30.33
N THR A 746 -33.83 -2.47 30.34
CA THR A 746 -33.42 -3.86 30.61
C THR A 746 -33.26 -4.04 32.11
N ALA A 747 -33.66 -5.20 32.63
CA ALA A 747 -33.57 -5.50 34.06
C ALA A 747 -32.97 -6.91 34.26
N ASP A 748 -32.42 -7.16 35.45
CA ASP A 748 -31.96 -8.47 35.91
C ASP A 748 -33.15 -9.47 35.92
N ALA A 749 -32.85 -10.75 35.76
CA ALA A 749 -33.88 -11.81 35.73
C ALA A 749 -34.71 -11.88 37.03
N SER A 750 -34.17 -11.39 38.14
CA SER A 750 -34.88 -11.29 39.43
C SER A 750 -35.97 -10.23 39.41
N ALA A 751 -35.90 -9.21 38.55
CA ALA A 751 -36.88 -8.13 38.49
C ALA A 751 -38.12 -8.55 37.70
N HIS A 752 -39.32 -8.32 38.23
CA HIS A 752 -40.61 -8.68 37.65
C HIS A 752 -41.46 -7.45 37.34
N ALA A 753 -41.15 -6.33 37.96
CA ALA A 753 -41.85 -5.06 37.73
C ALA A 753 -40.87 -3.88 37.67
N LEU A 754 -41.15 -2.96 36.77
CA LEU A 754 -40.46 -1.70 36.64
C LEU A 754 -41.43 -0.55 36.93
N TYR A 755 -41.02 0.37 37.80
CA TYR A 755 -41.78 1.54 38.19
C TYR A 755 -41.09 2.78 37.59
N TRP A 756 -41.82 3.57 36.83
CA TRP A 756 -41.31 4.69 36.10
C TRP A 756 -41.70 6.01 36.72
N PHE A 757 -40.76 6.93 36.78
CA PHE A 757 -40.98 8.28 37.32
C PHE A 757 -40.38 9.33 36.33
N VAL A 758 -41.04 10.48 36.24
CA VAL A 758 -40.56 11.66 35.53
C VAL A 758 -40.58 12.83 36.54
N ASN A 759 -39.40 13.43 36.79
CA ASN A 759 -39.24 14.45 37.82
C ASN A 759 -39.89 14.06 39.16
N ASP A 760 -39.65 12.81 39.59
CA ASP A 760 -40.22 12.18 40.79
C ASP A 760 -41.74 11.90 40.78
N ALA A 761 -42.44 12.31 39.76
CA ALA A 761 -43.84 11.94 39.57
C ALA A 761 -43.96 10.53 39.03
N PHE A 762 -44.76 9.69 39.69
CA PHE A 762 -45.03 8.31 39.19
C PHE A 762 -45.82 8.35 37.88
N VAL A 763 -45.27 7.67 36.85
CA VAL A 763 -45.85 7.61 35.51
C VAL A 763 -46.60 6.29 35.28
N GLY A 764 -46.06 5.16 35.73
CA GLY A 764 -46.69 3.87 35.56
C GLY A 764 -45.78 2.70 35.96
N ARG A 765 -46.38 1.48 35.86
CA ARG A 765 -45.71 0.19 36.10
C ARG A 765 -45.81 -0.65 34.85
N GLY A 766 -44.77 -1.40 34.54
CA GLY A 766 -44.71 -2.42 33.44
C GLY A 766 -43.85 -3.60 33.80
N ALA A 767 -43.93 -4.67 33.03
CA ALA A 767 -42.99 -5.77 33.15
C ALA A 767 -41.65 -5.40 32.47
N PRO A 768 -40.52 -6.02 32.85
CA PRO A 768 -39.25 -5.84 32.15
C PRO A 768 -39.40 -6.26 30.68
N GLY A 769 -39.06 -5.34 29.76
CA GLY A 769 -39.19 -5.50 28.32
C GLY A 769 -40.45 -4.86 27.71
N ASP A 770 -41.41 -4.48 28.53
CA ASP A 770 -42.59 -3.76 28.06
C ASP A 770 -42.28 -2.25 27.94
N ALA A 771 -42.76 -1.65 26.86
CA ALA A 771 -42.62 -0.19 26.67
C ALA A 771 -43.79 0.51 27.38
N LEU A 772 -43.45 1.46 28.28
CA LEU A 772 -44.40 2.39 28.86
C LEU A 772 -44.42 3.69 28.07
N PHE A 773 -45.55 4.24 27.71
CA PHE A 773 -45.62 5.51 26.95
C PHE A 773 -45.95 6.68 27.86
N TRP A 774 -45.10 7.70 27.81
CA TRP A 774 -45.31 8.95 28.51
C TRP A 774 -45.52 10.13 27.55
N GLN A 775 -46.44 11.02 27.90
CA GLN A 775 -46.76 12.20 27.10
C GLN A 775 -46.25 13.45 27.80
N PRO A 776 -45.29 14.19 27.20
CA PRO A 776 -44.86 15.46 27.75
C PRO A 776 -45.95 16.52 27.60
N ARG A 777 -46.17 17.34 28.65
CA ARG A 777 -47.13 18.45 28.61
C ARG A 777 -46.49 19.72 28.08
N THR A 778 -45.19 19.91 28.28
CA THR A 778 -44.40 21.09 27.90
C THR A 778 -43.05 20.70 27.37
N ALA A 779 -42.45 21.57 26.54
CA ALA A 779 -41.04 21.44 26.21
C ALA A 779 -40.20 21.78 27.44
N GLY A 780 -39.05 21.13 27.57
CA GLY A 780 -38.14 21.33 28.70
C GLY A 780 -37.25 20.15 28.97
N SER A 781 -36.49 20.23 30.06
CA SER A 781 -35.64 19.14 30.56
C SER A 781 -36.34 18.38 31.65
N TYR A 782 -36.33 17.08 31.57
CA TYR A 782 -36.93 16.14 32.50
C TYR A 782 -35.87 15.15 32.96
N THR A 783 -36.11 14.53 34.12
CA THR A 783 -35.32 13.37 34.60
C THR A 783 -36.25 12.16 34.61
N VAL A 784 -35.91 11.14 33.79
CA VAL A 784 -36.61 9.86 33.81
C VAL A 784 -35.87 8.93 34.75
N ARG A 785 -36.58 8.33 35.69
CA ARG A 785 -36.07 7.29 36.62
C ARG A 785 -36.89 6.02 36.51
N VAL A 786 -36.21 4.89 36.51
CA VAL A 786 -36.80 3.57 36.62
C VAL A 786 -36.32 2.92 37.92
N VAL A 787 -37.23 2.25 38.60
CA VAL A 787 -36.96 1.51 39.84
C VAL A 787 -37.55 0.12 39.65
N ASP A 788 -36.82 -0.94 39.98
CA ASP A 788 -37.39 -2.30 39.97
C ASP A 788 -38.06 -2.66 41.32
N ASP A 789 -38.68 -3.84 41.36
CA ASP A 789 -39.37 -4.37 42.55
C ASP A 789 -38.43 -4.72 43.72
N HIS A 790 -37.12 -4.67 43.51
CA HIS A 790 -36.06 -4.81 44.52
C HIS A 790 -35.47 -3.44 44.96
N GLY A 791 -35.98 -2.33 44.47
CA GLY A 791 -35.50 -0.98 44.81
C GLY A 791 -34.25 -0.53 44.08
N ARG A 792 -33.70 -1.31 43.15
CA ARG A 792 -32.56 -0.90 42.30
C ARG A 792 -33.03 0.07 41.23
N SER A 793 -32.26 1.08 40.93
CA SER A 793 -32.70 2.14 40.01
C SER A 793 -31.65 2.63 39.03
N ASP A 794 -32.13 3.19 37.91
CA ASP A 794 -31.36 3.99 36.95
C ASP A 794 -32.09 5.27 36.65
N GLN A 795 -31.36 6.32 36.33
CA GLN A 795 -31.93 7.62 35.96
C GLN A 795 -31.23 8.24 34.76
N ARG A 796 -31.98 9.01 33.96
CA ARG A 796 -31.50 9.60 32.74
C ARG A 796 -32.16 10.96 32.47
N PRO A 797 -31.39 11.98 32.02
CA PRO A 797 -31.95 13.24 31.54
C PRO A 797 -32.67 13.00 30.20
N LEU A 798 -33.79 13.67 30.03
CA LEU A 798 -34.62 13.70 28.82
C LEU A 798 -34.90 15.15 28.43
N ALA A 799 -34.50 15.54 27.21
CA ALA A 799 -34.81 16.83 26.62
C ALA A 799 -36.02 16.72 25.68
N VAL A 800 -36.99 17.61 25.81
CA VAL A 800 -38.16 17.72 24.93
C VAL A 800 -38.13 19.11 24.30
N GLY A 801 -38.04 19.21 22.98
CA GLY A 801 -38.04 20.44 22.20
C GLY A 801 -39.37 20.64 21.45
N LEU A 802 -39.67 21.87 21.04
CA LEU A 802 -40.81 22.17 20.17
C LEU A 802 -40.40 22.01 18.71
N GLU A 803 -41.19 21.24 17.95
CA GLU A 803 -41.11 21.21 16.50
C GLU A 803 -42.23 22.09 15.92
N GLN A 804 -41.86 23.06 15.11
CA GLN A 804 -42.83 24.00 14.48
C GLN A 804 -43.65 23.34 13.39
#